data_c5bd22ef4766bada36d0c41e81c5c13b
#
_entry.id   c5bd22ef4766bada36d0c41e81c5c13b
#
_cell.length_a   1.000
_cell.length_b   1.000
_cell.length_c   1.000
_cell.angle_alpha   90.00
_cell.angle_beta   90.00
_cell.angle_gamma   90.00
#
_symmetry.space_group_name_H-M   'P 1'
#
loop_
_entity.id
_entity.type
_entity.pdbx_description
1 polymer ?
#
loop_
_entity_poly.entity_id
_entity_poly.type
_entity_poly.pdbx_seq_one_letter_code
_entity_poly.pdbx_strand_id
1 'polypeptide(L)'
;MRYLITILLTISVLLADTKHLIAPDGTTVIIDRDEYGVPHIKADNEAAMFFGQGFAEANDRLYQIDLNRRAATGRLSEWFGSLALDIDKDVIKTGYTDEELLNHFYDSSTDLQDVVISYVEGVNAYVDTMQLYPELYMPVQYTTMDFDTYTLEDVIAFASFMARMFGMAGGQELSRLDELQDNGWEWFNENRPIIDSTCTPTIPGTDSPLVQTWSYSGIYVPEEVVLEIEQRNEYILNFRKNNGIIYKGGSFATIIGSDFSNSGNVMLLGCPQLGGPDYDQPSRVMEIELECPTLHAGGATIPGLPLVVQGHNEDIGWTWTSGVGDNVDTYIDSMQSASFSDGYWHNGEWLDFEVLVDTIYTINSYEIYTHRRTIHGPVVGAYTPSNQAYSHKMTFWNSEWQIGEYVYKMNKASNIAQSVEAIVLNPFSFNVFVVDQDQNIGFWYSGFYQDRNDGIHPYLPHKGDGTEEWAGIIPFEDLPQSINHEQNYLTNFNNKPSDTWMNGDIGPWISTYSSVCNRVDIINNYVISFSSMSFDDIKNIPYAISQSAPYRGAYEFDGENIVDYNLNPPGISDLVHIDGTPSPHKNDQWALHEAYSWKDMIFGEEIAGTGSEILPNEFKLYVPYPNPFNPVTTIRFSVGLQHPTSLRIYDLNGRLVETLANKKLNAGEHEIVWNADGMASGMYIVKLVSGEQRQIQKLILLK
;
A
#
# COMPACT_ATOMS: atom_id res chain seq x y z
N MET A 1 50.21 31.48 -28.12
CA MET A 1 48.81 31.84 -28.01
C MET A 1 48.09 30.63 -27.38
N ARG A 2 48.02 30.62 -26.06
CA ARG A 2 47.41 29.54 -25.27
C ARG A 2 46.01 29.96 -24.97
N TYR A 3 45.00 29.21 -25.45
CA TYR A 3 43.59 29.40 -25.06
C TYR A 3 43.37 28.72 -23.72
N LEU A 4 43.09 29.52 -22.70
CA LEU A 4 42.54 29.09 -21.43
C LEU A 4 41.06 28.82 -21.69
N ILE A 5 40.66 27.55 -21.64
CA ILE A 5 39.24 27.16 -21.57
C ILE A 5 38.88 27.19 -20.08
N THR A 6 38.15 28.22 -19.66
CA THR A 6 37.51 28.27 -18.35
C THR A 6 36.28 27.42 -18.42
N ILE A 7 36.34 26.21 -17.85
CA ILE A 7 35.14 25.40 -17.60
C ILE A 7 34.42 26.05 -16.42
N LEU A 8 33.31 26.74 -16.67
CA LEU A 8 32.35 27.06 -15.63
C LEU A 8 31.66 25.74 -15.23
N LEU A 9 32.09 25.17 -14.13
CA LEU A 9 31.24 24.23 -13.40
C LEU A 9 30.10 25.04 -12.80
N THR A 10 28.93 24.99 -13.40
CA THR A 10 27.69 25.31 -12.72
C THR A 10 27.41 24.15 -11.77
N ILE A 11 27.80 24.29 -10.52
CA ILE A 11 27.27 23.47 -9.43
C ILE A 11 25.81 23.92 -9.33
N SER A 12 24.90 23.13 -9.88
CA SER A 12 23.49 23.16 -9.50
C SER A 12 23.46 22.64 -8.07
N VAL A 13 23.44 23.54 -7.11
CA VAL A 13 23.02 23.20 -5.74
C VAL A 13 21.56 22.84 -5.92
N LEU A 14 21.23 21.55 -5.89
CA LEU A 14 19.87 21.08 -5.68
C LEU A 14 19.48 21.59 -4.31
N LEU A 15 18.62 22.59 -4.29
CA LEU A 15 18.09 23.19 -3.09
C LEU A 15 16.98 22.27 -2.60
N ALA A 16 17.00 21.87 -1.34
CA ALA A 16 15.88 21.19 -0.71
C ALA A 16 14.60 22.02 -0.93
N ASP A 17 13.52 21.38 -1.35
CA ASP A 17 12.22 22.01 -1.64
C ASP A 17 11.31 21.83 -0.42
N THR A 18 11.16 22.87 0.37
CA THR A 18 10.28 22.89 1.55
C THR A 18 8.91 23.43 1.17
N LYS A 19 7.86 22.64 1.39
CA LYS A 19 6.45 23.07 1.21
C LYS A 19 5.77 23.23 2.57
N HIS A 20 5.00 24.30 2.71
CA HIS A 20 4.13 24.52 3.86
C HIS A 20 2.67 24.41 3.43
N LEU A 21 1.93 23.48 4.04
CA LEU A 21 0.50 23.31 3.84
C LEU A 21 -0.24 23.69 5.12
N ILE A 22 -1.52 23.96 4.98
CA ILE A 22 -2.43 24.11 6.13
C ILE A 22 -3.43 22.96 6.05
N ALA A 23 -3.39 22.09 7.04
CA ALA A 23 -4.35 21.00 7.17
C ALA A 23 -5.77 21.53 7.46
N PRO A 24 -6.84 20.75 7.26
CA PRO A 24 -8.22 21.17 7.48
C PRO A 24 -8.51 21.67 8.90
N ASP A 25 -7.80 21.19 9.91
CA ASP A 25 -7.89 21.62 11.31
C ASP A 25 -7.17 22.97 11.59
N GLY A 26 -6.48 23.52 10.59
CA GLY A 26 -5.69 24.76 10.69
C GLY A 26 -4.24 24.57 11.10
N THR A 27 -3.79 23.34 11.34
CA THR A 27 -2.39 23.04 11.69
C THR A 27 -1.49 23.18 10.47
N THR A 28 -0.29 23.74 10.67
CA THR A 28 0.73 23.82 9.63
C THR A 28 1.41 22.47 9.46
N VAL A 29 1.54 22.03 8.21
CA VAL A 29 2.31 20.85 7.80
C VAL A 29 3.53 21.33 7.03
N ILE A 30 4.68 20.80 7.36
CA ILE A 30 5.94 21.05 6.66
C ILE A 30 6.31 19.77 5.91
N ILE A 31 6.54 19.89 4.61
CA ILE A 31 7.08 18.81 3.78
C ILE A 31 8.43 19.27 3.28
N ASP A 32 9.48 18.78 3.91
CA ASP A 32 10.85 18.96 3.46
C ASP A 32 11.27 17.79 2.55
N ARG A 33 12.13 18.06 1.57
CA ARG A 33 12.66 17.00 0.71
C ARG A 33 14.18 16.98 0.77
N ASP A 34 14.74 15.79 0.92
CA ASP A 34 16.17 15.59 0.86
C ASP A 34 16.73 15.68 -0.58
N GLU A 35 18.01 15.43 -0.74
CA GLU A 35 18.67 15.46 -2.06
C GLU A 35 18.16 14.42 -3.07
N TYR A 36 17.46 13.37 -2.60
CA TYR A 36 16.81 12.33 -3.41
C TYR A 36 15.31 12.53 -3.53
N GLY A 37 14.77 13.62 -2.99
CA GLY A 37 13.37 13.97 -3.03
C GLY A 37 12.49 13.21 -2.03
N VAL A 38 13.07 12.49 -1.08
CA VAL A 38 12.32 11.81 -0.01
C VAL A 38 11.56 12.84 0.81
N PRO A 39 10.23 12.72 0.96
CA PRO A 39 9.46 13.65 1.76
C PRO A 39 9.60 13.35 3.25
N HIS A 40 9.99 14.36 4.00
CA HIS A 40 10.01 14.42 5.46
C HIS A 40 8.85 15.30 5.91
N ILE A 41 7.86 14.70 6.54
CA ILE A 41 6.57 15.34 6.85
C ILE A 41 6.47 15.60 8.33
N LYS A 42 6.41 16.87 8.71
CA LYS A 42 6.36 17.34 10.11
C LYS A 42 5.08 18.11 10.39
N ALA A 43 4.42 17.79 11.50
CA ALA A 43 3.25 18.52 11.97
C ALA A 43 3.10 18.44 13.50
N ASP A 44 2.23 19.27 14.08
CA ASP A 44 1.98 19.28 15.52
C ASP A 44 1.01 18.18 15.99
N ASN A 45 0.38 17.43 15.06
CA ASN A 45 -0.52 16.32 15.35
C ASN A 45 -0.57 15.31 14.19
N GLU A 46 -1.09 14.10 14.47
CA GLU A 46 -1.18 13.00 13.49
C GLU A 46 -2.07 13.35 12.31
N ALA A 47 -3.24 13.95 12.54
CA ALA A 47 -4.17 14.27 11.45
C ALA A 47 -3.52 15.21 10.42
N ALA A 48 -2.85 16.27 10.85
CA ALA A 48 -2.13 17.17 9.96
C ALA A 48 -0.95 16.46 9.25
N MET A 49 -0.21 15.62 9.97
CA MET A 49 0.90 14.83 9.40
C MET A 49 0.41 13.88 8.30
N PHE A 50 -0.66 13.12 8.53
CA PHE A 50 -1.21 12.22 7.52
C PHE A 50 -1.89 12.93 6.35
N PHE A 51 -2.46 14.12 6.57
CA PHE A 51 -2.84 15.02 5.48
C PHE A 51 -1.62 15.36 4.61
N GLY A 52 -0.49 15.70 5.23
CA GLY A 52 0.77 15.93 4.54
C GLY A 52 1.25 14.71 3.75
N GLN A 53 1.13 13.49 4.33
CA GLN A 53 1.48 12.25 3.64
C GLN A 53 0.65 12.07 2.37
N GLY A 54 -0.67 12.18 2.46
CA GLY A 54 -1.56 12.05 1.30
C GLY A 54 -1.22 13.03 0.19
N PHE A 55 -0.94 14.30 0.56
CA PHE A 55 -0.53 15.32 -0.40
C PHE A 55 0.83 15.00 -1.05
N ALA A 56 1.84 14.60 -0.28
CA ALA A 56 3.18 14.30 -0.78
C ALA A 56 3.19 13.09 -1.70
N GLU A 57 2.51 12.02 -1.32
CA GLU A 57 2.39 10.81 -2.15
C GLU A 57 1.64 11.09 -3.45
N ALA A 58 0.56 11.85 -3.42
CA ALA A 58 -0.16 12.25 -4.62
C ALA A 58 0.70 13.13 -5.53
N ASN A 59 1.52 14.03 -4.97
CA ASN A 59 2.45 14.84 -5.75
C ASN A 59 3.44 14.00 -6.57
N ASP A 60 3.90 12.88 -6.00
CA ASP A 60 4.93 12.05 -6.63
C ASP A 60 4.35 10.87 -7.42
N ARG A 61 3.19 10.35 -7.03
CA ARG A 61 2.68 9.03 -7.45
C ARG A 61 1.19 9.00 -7.80
N LEU A 62 0.58 10.13 -8.14
CA LEU A 62 -0.88 10.20 -8.39
C LEU A 62 -1.38 9.15 -9.39
N TYR A 63 -0.66 8.97 -10.51
CA TYR A 63 -1.04 7.98 -11.51
C TYR A 63 -0.99 6.54 -10.95
N GLN A 64 0.02 6.23 -10.15
CA GLN A 64 0.14 4.93 -9.48
C GLN A 64 -0.99 4.72 -8.46
N ILE A 65 -1.32 5.74 -7.67
CA ILE A 65 -2.45 5.70 -6.71
C ILE A 65 -3.75 5.41 -7.45
N ASP A 66 -4.05 6.14 -8.52
CA ASP A 66 -5.28 6.00 -9.29
C ASP A 66 -5.37 4.64 -10.01
N LEU A 67 -4.27 4.17 -10.59
CA LEU A 67 -4.20 2.85 -11.21
C LEU A 67 -4.45 1.73 -10.19
N ASN A 68 -3.85 1.84 -9.02
CA ASN A 68 -3.95 0.84 -7.96
C ASN A 68 -5.36 0.78 -7.36
N ARG A 69 -5.99 1.94 -7.06
CA ARG A 69 -7.37 1.95 -6.56
C ARG A 69 -8.35 1.35 -7.57
N ARG A 70 -8.18 1.65 -8.87
CA ARG A 70 -9.01 1.06 -9.93
C ARG A 70 -8.82 -0.45 -10.02
N ALA A 71 -7.58 -0.92 -9.85
CA ALA A 71 -7.30 -2.35 -9.79
C ALA A 71 -7.94 -3.02 -8.57
N ALA A 72 -8.02 -2.32 -7.44
CA ALA A 72 -8.59 -2.84 -6.19
C ALA A 72 -10.12 -2.81 -6.15
N THR A 73 -10.73 -1.89 -6.89
CA THR A 73 -12.19 -1.68 -6.91
C THR A 73 -12.88 -2.24 -8.17
N GLY A 74 -12.13 -2.95 -9.05
CA GLY A 74 -12.70 -3.51 -10.29
C GLY A 74 -13.11 -2.46 -11.31
N ARG A 75 -12.31 -1.40 -11.47
CA ARG A 75 -12.57 -0.25 -12.35
C ARG A 75 -11.51 -0.03 -13.44
N LEU A 76 -10.65 -1.01 -13.69
CA LEU A 76 -9.64 -0.92 -14.76
C LEU A 76 -10.25 -0.78 -16.14
N SER A 77 -11.45 -1.35 -16.37
CA SER A 77 -12.16 -1.25 -17.66
C SER A 77 -12.52 0.18 -18.06
N GLU A 78 -12.60 1.11 -17.11
CA GLU A 78 -12.79 2.54 -17.41
C GLU A 78 -11.61 3.10 -18.24
N TRP A 79 -10.40 2.56 -18.06
CA TRP A 79 -9.18 2.97 -18.77
C TRP A 79 -8.78 2.03 -19.90
N PHE A 80 -8.92 0.71 -19.69
CA PHE A 80 -8.43 -0.31 -20.62
C PHE A 80 -9.55 -0.96 -21.45
N GLY A 81 -10.80 -0.53 -21.26
CA GLY A 81 -11.94 -1.06 -21.98
C GLY A 81 -12.15 -2.55 -21.72
N SER A 82 -12.63 -3.27 -22.73
CA SER A 82 -12.93 -4.71 -22.60
C SER A 82 -11.72 -5.60 -22.27
N LEU A 83 -10.50 -5.11 -22.43
CA LEU A 83 -9.30 -5.87 -22.07
C LEU A 83 -9.18 -6.08 -20.54
N ALA A 84 -9.75 -5.20 -19.72
CA ALA A 84 -9.72 -5.34 -18.27
C ALA A 84 -11.01 -5.92 -17.68
N LEU A 85 -12.02 -6.15 -18.49
CA LEU A 85 -13.37 -6.52 -18.02
C LEU A 85 -13.40 -7.80 -17.17
N ASP A 86 -12.67 -8.85 -17.58
CA ASP A 86 -12.62 -10.09 -16.82
C ASP A 86 -11.79 -9.97 -15.54
N ILE A 87 -10.86 -9.02 -15.49
CA ILE A 87 -10.08 -8.68 -14.30
C ILE A 87 -10.97 -7.98 -13.29
N ASP A 88 -11.73 -6.98 -13.74
CA ASP A 88 -12.69 -6.26 -12.90
C ASP A 88 -13.75 -7.21 -12.33
N LYS A 89 -14.28 -8.10 -13.14
CA LYS A 89 -15.21 -9.16 -12.69
C LYS A 89 -14.60 -10.05 -11.59
N ASP A 90 -13.34 -10.41 -11.72
CA ASP A 90 -12.66 -11.26 -10.72
C ASP A 90 -12.47 -10.52 -9.40
N VAL A 91 -12.09 -9.24 -9.44
CA VAL A 91 -11.94 -8.37 -8.27
C VAL A 91 -13.29 -8.16 -7.58
N ILE A 92 -14.32 -7.77 -8.33
CA ILE A 92 -15.68 -7.53 -7.81
C ILE A 92 -16.26 -8.81 -7.18
N LYS A 93 -16.11 -9.95 -7.87
CA LYS A 93 -16.62 -11.24 -7.41
C LYS A 93 -16.03 -11.66 -6.05
N THR A 94 -14.75 -11.42 -5.85
CA THR A 94 -14.02 -11.79 -4.64
C THR A 94 -13.89 -10.66 -3.63
N GLY A 95 -14.34 -9.45 -3.97
CA GLY A 95 -14.28 -8.25 -3.15
C GLY A 95 -15.49 -8.03 -2.26
N TYR A 96 -15.60 -6.82 -1.76
CA TYR A 96 -16.67 -6.31 -0.91
C TYR A 96 -17.45 -5.22 -1.63
N THR A 97 -18.69 -5.00 -1.22
CA THR A 97 -19.46 -3.82 -1.59
C THR A 97 -18.93 -2.57 -0.85
N ASP A 98 -19.25 -1.38 -1.35
CA ASP A 98 -18.88 -0.12 -0.68
C ASP A 98 -19.44 -0.04 0.75
N GLU A 99 -20.66 -0.56 0.98
CA GLU A 99 -21.28 -0.61 2.30
C GLU A 99 -20.48 -1.53 3.26
N GLU A 100 -20.03 -2.70 2.79
CA GLU A 100 -19.20 -3.60 3.59
C GLU A 100 -17.85 -2.96 3.90
N LEU A 101 -17.19 -2.31 2.93
CA LEU A 101 -15.92 -1.61 3.14
C LEU A 101 -16.06 -0.51 4.19
N LEU A 102 -17.10 0.32 4.11
CA LEU A 102 -17.36 1.37 5.11
C LEU A 102 -17.68 0.79 6.49
N ASN A 103 -18.38 -0.34 6.58
CA ASN A 103 -18.63 -1.01 7.85
C ASN A 103 -17.30 -1.47 8.47
N HIS A 104 -16.40 -2.11 7.71
CA HIS A 104 -15.08 -2.48 8.19
C HIS A 104 -14.28 -1.26 8.67
N PHE A 105 -14.38 -0.12 7.98
CA PHE A 105 -13.72 1.11 8.39
C PHE A 105 -14.24 1.63 9.73
N TYR A 106 -15.56 1.73 9.89
CA TYR A 106 -16.18 2.26 11.11
C TYR A 106 -16.06 1.32 12.32
N ASP A 107 -15.76 0.03 12.09
CA ASP A 107 -15.45 -0.93 13.15
C ASP A 107 -14.00 -0.81 13.66
N SER A 108 -13.13 -0.04 13.00
CA SER A 108 -11.76 0.21 13.43
C SER A 108 -11.67 1.26 14.56
N SER A 109 -10.48 1.41 15.15
CA SER A 109 -10.25 2.44 16.16
C SER A 109 -10.46 3.85 15.59
N THR A 110 -10.93 4.78 16.44
CA THR A 110 -11.10 6.19 16.04
C THR A 110 -9.79 6.81 15.59
N ASP A 111 -8.67 6.42 16.17
CA ASP A 111 -7.36 6.93 15.80
C ASP A 111 -7.00 6.52 14.36
N LEU A 112 -7.24 5.26 13.97
CA LEU A 112 -7.03 4.81 12.59
C LEU A 112 -8.02 5.48 11.63
N GLN A 113 -9.27 5.69 12.04
CA GLN A 113 -10.25 6.42 11.23
C GLN A 113 -9.75 7.84 10.92
N ASP A 114 -9.25 8.57 11.92
CA ASP A 114 -8.72 9.92 11.76
C ASP A 114 -7.49 9.94 10.84
N VAL A 115 -6.59 8.95 10.94
CA VAL A 115 -5.45 8.75 10.03
C VAL A 115 -5.90 8.66 8.57
N VAL A 116 -6.86 7.76 8.30
CA VAL A 116 -7.30 7.48 6.92
C VAL A 116 -8.08 8.67 6.34
N ILE A 117 -8.97 9.29 7.13
CA ILE A 117 -9.71 10.48 6.70
C ILE A 117 -8.74 11.59 6.31
N SER A 118 -7.77 11.89 7.17
CA SER A 118 -6.79 12.95 6.93
C SER A 118 -5.91 12.67 5.71
N TYR A 119 -5.51 11.41 5.52
CA TYR A 119 -4.76 10.99 4.34
C TYR A 119 -5.56 11.20 3.04
N VAL A 120 -6.82 10.79 3.01
CA VAL A 120 -7.73 10.99 1.85
C VAL A 120 -7.91 12.47 1.55
N GLU A 121 -8.09 13.31 2.58
CA GLU A 121 -8.15 14.77 2.43
C GLU A 121 -6.86 15.34 1.83
N GLY A 122 -5.69 14.82 2.21
CA GLY A 122 -4.40 15.20 1.66
C GLY A 122 -4.26 14.86 0.18
N VAL A 123 -4.63 13.64 -0.24
CA VAL A 123 -4.64 13.24 -1.66
C VAL A 123 -5.55 14.17 -2.48
N ASN A 124 -6.77 14.42 -1.99
CA ASN A 124 -7.73 15.29 -2.68
C ASN A 124 -7.26 16.75 -2.72
N ALA A 125 -6.59 17.25 -1.68
CA ALA A 125 -6.01 18.59 -1.68
C ALA A 125 -4.92 18.75 -2.77
N TYR A 126 -4.12 17.69 -3.02
CA TYR A 126 -3.20 17.70 -4.16
C TYR A 126 -3.95 17.72 -5.50
N VAL A 127 -4.99 16.91 -5.65
CA VAL A 127 -5.81 16.88 -6.88
C VAL A 127 -6.42 18.25 -7.18
N ASP A 128 -6.95 18.93 -6.17
CA ASP A 128 -7.45 20.29 -6.29
C ASP A 128 -6.33 21.26 -6.72
N THR A 129 -5.14 21.13 -6.14
CA THR A 129 -3.96 21.93 -6.50
C THR A 129 -3.55 21.67 -7.96
N MET A 130 -3.52 20.41 -8.37
CA MET A 130 -3.22 19.99 -9.75
C MET A 130 -4.21 20.58 -10.74
N GLN A 131 -5.50 20.59 -10.45
CA GLN A 131 -6.53 21.17 -11.31
C GLN A 131 -6.42 22.69 -11.41
N LEU A 132 -5.98 23.35 -10.34
CA LEU A 132 -5.78 24.79 -10.31
C LEU A 132 -4.51 25.25 -11.06
N TYR A 133 -3.47 24.44 -11.03
CA TYR A 133 -2.14 24.75 -11.58
C TYR A 133 -1.60 23.60 -12.42
N PRO A 134 -2.29 23.22 -13.51
CA PRO A 134 -1.95 22.02 -14.28
C PRO A 134 -0.53 22.08 -14.87
N GLU A 135 -0.04 23.25 -15.25
CA GLU A 135 1.30 23.42 -15.78
C GLU A 135 2.43 23.09 -14.80
N LEU A 136 2.13 23.04 -13.47
CA LEU A 136 3.11 22.77 -12.43
C LEU A 136 2.93 21.39 -11.78
N TYR A 137 1.68 20.92 -11.67
CA TYR A 137 1.35 19.76 -10.84
C TYR A 137 0.67 18.63 -11.60
N MET A 138 0.17 18.85 -12.84
CA MET A 138 -0.56 17.80 -13.53
C MET A 138 0.38 16.79 -14.19
N PRO A 139 0.28 15.51 -13.84
CA PRO A 139 0.96 14.45 -14.56
C PRO A 139 0.43 14.38 -16.02
N VAL A 140 1.32 14.08 -16.96
CA VAL A 140 1.00 14.07 -18.39
C VAL A 140 -0.16 13.12 -18.74
N GLN A 141 -0.36 12.06 -17.99
CA GLN A 141 -1.45 11.10 -18.16
C GLN A 141 -2.83 11.77 -18.05
N TYR A 142 -2.99 12.75 -17.15
CA TYR A 142 -4.26 13.45 -16.91
C TYR A 142 -4.59 14.55 -17.93
N THR A 143 -3.78 14.69 -18.95
CA THR A 143 -4.19 15.50 -20.14
C THR A 143 -5.30 14.83 -20.95
N THR A 144 -5.48 13.52 -20.79
CA THR A 144 -6.48 12.71 -21.51
C THR A 144 -7.34 11.83 -20.61
N MET A 145 -7.09 11.84 -19.30
CA MET A 145 -7.80 11.08 -18.28
C MET A 145 -8.33 12.06 -17.23
N ASP A 146 -9.43 11.70 -16.60
CA ASP A 146 -9.97 12.42 -15.44
C ASP A 146 -9.63 11.68 -14.17
N PHE A 147 -9.35 12.42 -13.10
CA PHE A 147 -9.21 11.88 -11.76
C PHE A 147 -10.51 12.10 -10.97
N ASP A 148 -11.12 11.02 -10.52
CA ASP A 148 -12.25 11.07 -9.61
C ASP A 148 -11.76 11.38 -8.19
N THR A 149 -12.63 11.91 -7.33
CA THR A 149 -12.34 12.09 -5.90
C THR A 149 -11.86 10.77 -5.28
N TYR A 150 -10.78 10.83 -4.53
CA TYR A 150 -10.29 9.70 -3.75
C TYR A 150 -11.14 9.52 -2.51
N THR A 151 -11.55 8.28 -2.19
CA THR A 151 -12.53 8.00 -1.14
C THR A 151 -11.98 7.08 -0.05
N LEU A 152 -12.72 6.93 1.05
CA LEU A 152 -12.39 5.98 2.11
C LEU A 152 -12.44 4.54 1.59
N GLU A 153 -13.46 4.23 0.78
CA GLU A 153 -13.63 2.93 0.15
C GLU A 153 -12.43 2.56 -0.73
N ASP A 154 -11.86 3.54 -1.46
CA ASP A 154 -10.66 3.34 -2.28
C ASP A 154 -9.46 2.88 -1.41
N VAL A 155 -9.23 3.52 -0.25
CA VAL A 155 -8.14 3.16 0.67
C VAL A 155 -8.34 1.74 1.21
N ILE A 156 -9.55 1.43 1.69
CA ILE A 156 -9.84 0.14 2.33
C ILE A 156 -9.79 -0.99 1.31
N ALA A 157 -10.38 -0.79 0.13
CA ALA A 157 -10.30 -1.73 -0.97
C ALA A 157 -8.85 -1.97 -1.41
N PHE A 158 -8.05 -0.91 -1.50
CA PHE A 158 -6.66 -1.02 -1.90
C PHE A 158 -5.80 -1.69 -0.82
N ALA A 159 -6.01 -1.41 0.46
CA ALA A 159 -5.33 -2.10 1.56
C ALA A 159 -5.65 -3.61 1.54
N SER A 160 -6.91 -3.99 1.39
CA SER A 160 -7.34 -5.39 1.26
C SER A 160 -6.73 -6.06 0.02
N PHE A 161 -6.74 -5.37 -1.11
CA PHE A 161 -6.15 -5.86 -2.37
C PHE A 161 -4.65 -6.12 -2.22
N MET A 162 -3.90 -5.18 -1.61
CA MET A 162 -2.48 -5.32 -1.35
C MET A 162 -2.18 -6.47 -0.40
N ALA A 163 -2.92 -6.54 0.71
CA ALA A 163 -2.72 -7.56 1.71
C ALA A 163 -3.02 -8.97 1.16
N ARG A 164 -4.09 -9.13 0.37
CA ARG A 164 -4.37 -10.37 -0.37
C ARG A 164 -3.28 -10.69 -1.39
N MET A 165 -2.78 -9.70 -2.13
CA MET A 165 -1.73 -9.91 -3.12
C MET A 165 -0.48 -10.57 -2.53
N PHE A 166 -0.07 -10.18 -1.33
CA PHE A 166 1.17 -10.64 -0.71
C PHE A 166 0.98 -11.65 0.41
N GLY A 167 -0.15 -11.65 1.09
CA GLY A 167 -0.44 -12.46 2.26
C GLY A 167 -1.52 -13.52 2.09
N MET A 168 -2.07 -13.71 0.87
CA MET A 168 -3.01 -14.78 0.57
C MET A 168 -2.32 -15.89 -0.22
N ALA A 169 -2.56 -17.13 0.17
CA ALA A 169 -2.22 -18.32 -0.59
C ALA A 169 -3.27 -19.40 -0.33
N GLY A 170 -3.35 -20.42 -1.21
CA GLY A 170 -4.39 -21.43 -1.20
C GLY A 170 -5.40 -21.26 -2.33
N GLY A 171 -6.52 -21.95 -2.26
CA GLY A 171 -7.59 -21.91 -3.26
C GLY A 171 -7.24 -22.64 -4.57
N GLN A 172 -6.25 -23.56 -4.55
CA GLN A 172 -5.82 -24.35 -5.71
C GLN A 172 -6.23 -25.81 -5.62
N GLU A 173 -7.10 -26.15 -4.69
CA GLU A 173 -7.49 -27.53 -4.40
C GLU A 173 -8.14 -28.22 -5.62
N LEU A 174 -8.79 -27.46 -6.51
CA LEU A 174 -9.33 -28.01 -7.75
C LEU A 174 -8.22 -28.48 -8.68
N SER A 175 -7.15 -27.70 -8.85
CA SER A 175 -5.97 -28.11 -9.63
C SER A 175 -5.25 -29.30 -8.97
N ARG A 176 -5.20 -29.34 -7.63
CA ARG A 176 -4.62 -30.46 -6.89
C ARG A 176 -5.44 -31.73 -7.03
N LEU A 177 -6.76 -31.60 -7.03
CA LEU A 177 -7.66 -32.72 -7.27
C LEU A 177 -7.51 -33.31 -8.69
N ASP A 178 -7.35 -32.45 -9.69
CA ASP A 178 -7.10 -32.85 -11.07
C ASP A 178 -5.77 -33.62 -11.18
N GLU A 179 -4.68 -33.10 -10.59
CA GLU A 179 -3.40 -33.83 -10.48
C GLU A 179 -3.55 -35.19 -9.81
N LEU A 180 -4.37 -35.32 -8.76
CA LEU A 180 -4.65 -36.57 -8.10
C LEU A 180 -5.44 -37.52 -8.99
N GLN A 181 -6.44 -37.00 -9.72
CA GLN A 181 -7.27 -37.78 -10.65
C GLN A 181 -6.44 -38.39 -11.78
N ASP A 182 -5.51 -37.62 -12.32
CA ASP A 182 -4.66 -38.01 -13.43
C ASP A 182 -3.55 -38.99 -13.04
N ASN A 183 -2.94 -38.79 -11.87
CA ASN A 183 -1.69 -39.48 -11.51
C ASN A 183 -1.86 -40.48 -10.36
N GLY A 184 -2.95 -40.43 -9.62
CA GLY A 184 -3.23 -41.30 -8.46
C GLY A 184 -2.45 -40.95 -7.18
N TRP A 185 -2.84 -41.62 -6.09
CA TRP A 185 -2.34 -41.30 -4.71
C TRP A 185 -0.85 -41.50 -4.51
N GLU A 186 -0.22 -42.47 -5.14
CA GLU A 186 1.21 -42.75 -4.98
C GLU A 186 2.02 -41.57 -5.50
N TRP A 187 1.75 -41.13 -6.72
CA TRP A 187 2.39 -39.95 -7.29
C TRP A 187 2.08 -38.70 -6.50
N PHE A 188 0.80 -38.50 -6.09
CA PHE A 188 0.37 -37.30 -5.40
C PHE A 188 1.11 -37.11 -4.07
N ASN A 189 1.21 -38.16 -3.26
CA ASN A 189 1.93 -38.13 -1.98
C ASN A 189 3.44 -37.89 -2.14
N GLU A 190 4.05 -38.41 -3.22
CA GLU A 190 5.45 -38.19 -3.52
C GLU A 190 5.74 -36.76 -3.98
N ASN A 191 4.83 -36.16 -4.77
CA ASN A 191 5.06 -34.86 -5.41
C ASN A 191 4.38 -33.69 -4.70
N ARG A 192 3.48 -33.98 -3.76
CA ARG A 192 2.75 -33.00 -2.94
C ARG A 192 2.84 -33.35 -1.45
N PRO A 193 4.05 -33.41 -0.89
CA PRO A 193 4.20 -33.71 0.55
C PRO A 193 3.61 -32.57 1.38
N ILE A 194 2.78 -32.90 2.34
CA ILE A 194 2.16 -31.93 3.26
C ILE A 194 3.23 -31.27 4.15
N ILE A 195 4.24 -32.02 4.54
CA ILE A 195 5.44 -31.51 5.21
C ILE A 195 6.64 -31.87 4.35
N ASP A 196 7.25 -30.86 3.75
CA ASP A 196 8.48 -31.05 2.98
C ASP A 196 9.70 -30.86 3.88
N SER A 197 10.30 -31.97 4.30
CA SER A 197 11.52 -31.98 5.13
C SER A 197 12.78 -31.53 4.37
N THR A 198 12.72 -31.38 3.06
CA THR A 198 13.86 -30.88 2.25
C THR A 198 13.95 -29.36 2.21
N CYS A 199 12.87 -28.68 2.60
CA CYS A 199 12.82 -27.22 2.64
C CYS A 199 13.42 -26.67 3.94
N THR A 200 14.36 -25.73 3.82
CA THR A 200 15.00 -25.05 4.94
C THR A 200 14.00 -24.10 5.65
N PRO A 201 13.76 -24.26 6.96
CA PRO A 201 12.86 -23.39 7.71
C PRO A 201 13.53 -22.09 8.12
N THR A 202 12.69 -21.10 8.51
CA THR A 202 13.16 -19.85 9.12
C THR A 202 13.64 -20.07 10.54
N ILE A 203 12.88 -20.87 11.34
CA ILE A 203 13.27 -21.30 12.69
C ILE A 203 13.71 -22.77 12.59
N PRO A 204 15.01 -23.07 12.65
CA PRO A 204 15.48 -24.45 12.59
C PRO A 204 15.32 -25.15 13.95
N GLY A 205 15.22 -26.49 13.91
CA GLY A 205 15.26 -27.34 15.10
C GLY A 205 13.96 -27.41 15.90
N THR A 206 12.87 -26.94 15.37
CA THR A 206 11.54 -27.07 15.97
C THR A 206 10.85 -28.36 15.55
N ASP A 207 10.95 -29.35 16.39
CA ASP A 207 10.05 -30.48 16.70
C ASP A 207 9.54 -31.51 15.68
N SER A 208 8.91 -32.51 16.31
CA SER A 208 8.51 -33.82 15.80
C SER A 208 7.51 -33.76 14.65
N PRO A 209 7.68 -34.57 13.59
CA PRO A 209 6.74 -34.58 12.47
C PRO A 209 5.36 -35.05 12.94
N LEU A 210 4.33 -34.32 12.55
CA LEU A 210 2.94 -34.73 12.67
C LEU A 210 2.73 -35.98 11.80
N VAL A 211 2.37 -37.10 12.42
CA VAL A 211 1.97 -38.30 11.71
C VAL A 211 0.45 -38.27 11.59
N GLN A 212 -0.07 -37.73 10.53
CA GLN A 212 -1.49 -37.78 10.20
C GLN A 212 -1.70 -38.67 8.96
N THR A 213 -2.81 -39.39 8.93
CA THR A 213 -3.25 -40.13 7.75
C THR A 213 -4.41 -39.38 7.12
N TRP A 214 -4.25 -39.04 5.86
CA TRP A 214 -5.22 -38.29 5.09
C TRP A 214 -6.01 -39.27 4.18
N SER A 215 -7.29 -38.99 4.01
CA SER A 215 -8.13 -39.70 3.04
C SER A 215 -9.01 -38.71 2.29
N TYR A 216 -9.24 -38.94 1.05
CA TYR A 216 -10.18 -38.17 0.25
C TYR A 216 -11.18 -39.14 -0.40
N SER A 217 -12.46 -38.93 -0.14
CA SER A 217 -13.53 -39.73 -0.73
C SER A 217 -14.34 -38.90 -1.74
N GLY A 218 -13.83 -38.85 -2.91
CA GLY A 218 -14.44 -38.78 -4.20
C GLY A 218 -15.45 -37.73 -4.55
N ILE A 219 -15.06 -36.44 -4.70
CA ILE A 219 -15.73 -35.58 -5.67
C ILE A 219 -14.86 -35.54 -6.92
N TYR A 220 -15.47 -35.62 -8.09
CA TYR A 220 -14.81 -35.48 -9.38
C TYR A 220 -14.93 -34.02 -9.87
N VAL A 221 -13.85 -33.46 -10.34
CA VAL A 221 -13.79 -32.14 -11.01
C VAL A 221 -13.36 -32.38 -12.46
N PRO A 222 -14.09 -31.88 -13.45
CA PRO A 222 -13.69 -31.99 -14.85
C PRO A 222 -12.44 -31.13 -15.14
N GLU A 223 -11.50 -31.67 -15.91
CA GLU A 223 -10.30 -30.99 -16.39
C GLU A 223 -10.62 -29.62 -17.03
N GLU A 224 -11.72 -29.51 -17.77
CA GLU A 224 -12.14 -28.28 -18.45
C GLU A 224 -12.37 -27.10 -17.47
N VAL A 225 -12.83 -27.39 -16.25
CA VAL A 225 -13.03 -26.36 -15.18
C VAL A 225 -11.69 -25.85 -14.67
N VAL A 226 -10.75 -26.76 -14.44
CA VAL A 226 -9.41 -26.42 -13.96
C VAL A 226 -8.67 -25.59 -15.00
N LEU A 227 -8.69 -26.01 -16.26
CA LEU A 227 -8.07 -25.27 -17.37
C LEU A 227 -8.65 -23.86 -17.54
N GLU A 228 -9.96 -23.69 -17.39
CA GLU A 228 -10.59 -22.36 -17.46
C GLU A 228 -10.09 -21.44 -16.34
N ILE A 229 -9.99 -21.95 -15.11
CA ILE A 229 -9.48 -21.20 -13.95
C ILE A 229 -8.01 -20.82 -14.15
N GLU A 230 -7.16 -21.76 -14.58
CA GLU A 230 -5.73 -21.52 -14.80
C GLU A 230 -5.48 -20.51 -15.92
N GLN A 231 -6.17 -20.62 -17.05
CA GLN A 231 -6.06 -19.67 -18.16
C GLN A 231 -6.48 -18.26 -17.74
N ARG A 232 -7.54 -18.14 -16.96
CA ARG A 232 -7.99 -16.85 -16.40
C ARG A 232 -6.93 -16.26 -15.48
N ASN A 233 -6.38 -17.04 -14.55
CA ASN A 233 -5.38 -16.58 -13.61
C ASN A 233 -4.08 -16.13 -14.32
N GLU A 234 -3.66 -16.88 -15.35
CA GLU A 234 -2.52 -16.50 -16.19
C GLU A 234 -2.79 -15.19 -16.95
N TYR A 235 -3.99 -15.03 -17.50
CA TYR A 235 -4.38 -13.79 -18.17
C TYR A 235 -4.32 -12.58 -17.24
N ILE A 236 -4.89 -12.68 -16.03
CA ILE A 236 -4.88 -11.62 -15.01
C ILE A 236 -3.44 -11.25 -14.64
N LEU A 237 -2.58 -12.24 -14.37
CA LEU A 237 -1.18 -12.01 -14.01
C LEU A 237 -0.41 -11.30 -15.12
N ASN A 238 -0.57 -11.76 -16.37
CA ASN A 238 0.10 -11.16 -17.53
C ASN A 238 -0.39 -9.73 -17.78
N PHE A 239 -1.69 -9.48 -17.64
CA PHE A 239 -2.24 -8.14 -17.76
C PHE A 239 -1.66 -7.19 -16.71
N ARG A 240 -1.62 -7.60 -15.44
CA ARG A 240 -1.04 -6.80 -14.34
C ARG A 240 0.43 -6.46 -14.62
N LYS A 241 1.23 -7.44 -15.01
CA LYS A 241 2.65 -7.24 -15.36
C LYS A 241 2.83 -6.23 -16.47
N ASN A 242 2.06 -6.36 -17.55
CA ASN A 242 2.21 -5.53 -18.76
C ASN A 242 1.73 -4.09 -18.57
N ASN A 243 0.86 -3.83 -17.58
CA ASN A 243 0.25 -2.51 -17.37
C ASN A 243 0.71 -1.81 -16.10
N GLY A 244 1.78 -2.27 -15.48
CA GLY A 244 2.33 -1.60 -14.31
C GLY A 244 1.52 -1.75 -13.03
N ILE A 245 0.54 -2.67 -12.99
CA ILE A 245 -0.24 -2.97 -11.80
C ILE A 245 0.58 -3.88 -10.89
N ILE A 246 0.43 -3.70 -9.59
CA ILE A 246 1.11 -4.52 -8.59
C ILE A 246 0.80 -6.01 -8.80
N TYR A 247 1.83 -6.83 -8.73
CA TYR A 247 1.73 -8.28 -8.72
C TYR A 247 2.74 -8.88 -7.74
N LYS A 248 2.49 -10.10 -7.28
CA LYS A 248 3.31 -10.79 -6.29
C LYS A 248 4.72 -11.04 -6.82
N GLY A 249 5.71 -10.47 -6.12
CA GLY A 249 7.14 -10.75 -6.30
C GLY A 249 7.65 -11.71 -5.22
N GLY A 250 8.93 -11.66 -4.94
CA GLY A 250 9.54 -12.27 -3.77
C GLY A 250 9.81 -11.23 -2.69
N SER A 251 10.49 -11.67 -1.64
CA SER A 251 11.10 -10.78 -0.63
C SER A 251 12.05 -11.61 0.22
N PHE A 252 13.06 -10.96 0.78
CA PHE A 252 13.95 -11.60 1.74
C PHE A 252 14.24 -10.66 2.91
N ALA A 253 14.55 -11.25 4.05
CA ALA A 253 14.87 -10.53 5.28
C ALA A 253 15.95 -11.27 6.05
N THR A 254 16.73 -10.52 6.83
CA THR A 254 17.75 -11.06 7.73
C THR A 254 17.76 -10.23 9.01
N ILE A 255 17.74 -10.88 10.16
CA ILE A 255 18.01 -10.25 11.46
C ILE A 255 19.23 -10.88 12.09
N ILE A 256 20.05 -10.06 12.72
CA ILE A 256 21.30 -10.46 13.42
C ILE A 256 21.19 -10.02 14.88
N GLY A 257 21.38 -10.95 15.79
CA GLY A 257 21.43 -10.68 17.23
C GLY A 257 22.80 -10.16 17.67
N SER A 258 22.81 -9.52 18.83
CA SER A 258 24.00 -8.85 19.37
C SER A 258 25.22 -9.76 19.53
N ASP A 259 25.03 -11.05 19.89
CA ASP A 259 26.13 -12.00 20.05
C ASP A 259 26.77 -12.45 18.73
N PHE A 260 26.09 -12.28 17.61
CA PHE A 260 26.62 -12.57 16.26
C PHE A 260 27.05 -11.31 15.51
N SER A 261 26.83 -10.15 16.09
CA SER A 261 27.24 -8.84 15.54
C SER A 261 28.65 -8.45 16.00
N ASN A 262 29.45 -7.85 15.11
CA ASN A 262 30.76 -7.30 15.45
C ASN A 262 30.70 -6.06 16.36
N SER A 263 29.61 -5.28 16.26
CA SER A 263 29.36 -4.11 17.10
C SER A 263 28.74 -4.47 18.46
N GLY A 264 28.16 -5.66 18.57
CA GLY A 264 27.34 -6.06 19.72
C GLY A 264 25.91 -5.51 19.62
N ASN A 265 25.51 -4.95 18.49
CA ASN A 265 24.21 -4.37 18.24
C ASN A 265 23.35 -5.29 17.38
N VAL A 266 22.03 -5.23 17.53
CA VAL A 266 21.10 -5.93 16.66
C VAL A 266 21.00 -5.22 15.30
N MET A 267 20.82 -6.02 14.24
CA MET A 267 20.72 -5.50 12.87
C MET A 267 19.55 -6.15 12.12
N LEU A 268 18.92 -5.39 11.25
CA LEU A 268 17.83 -5.85 10.39
C LEU A 268 18.06 -5.42 8.95
N LEU A 269 17.83 -6.34 8.02
CA LEU A 269 17.78 -6.09 6.57
C LEU A 269 16.41 -6.51 6.05
N GLY A 270 15.70 -5.60 5.40
CA GLY A 270 14.43 -5.83 4.71
C GLY A 270 14.51 -5.54 3.22
N CYS A 271 14.14 -6.51 2.39
CA CYS A 271 14.23 -6.43 0.94
C CYS A 271 12.95 -6.93 0.27
N PRO A 272 11.85 -6.15 0.28
CA PRO A 272 10.64 -6.49 -0.44
C PRO A 272 10.86 -6.37 -1.95
N GLN A 273 10.49 -7.41 -2.71
CA GLN A 273 10.56 -7.44 -4.17
C GLN A 273 9.17 -7.16 -4.74
N LEU A 274 8.71 -5.91 -4.63
CA LEU A 274 7.38 -5.46 -5.03
C LEU A 274 7.40 -4.93 -6.47
N GLY A 275 7.05 -5.75 -7.42
CA GLY A 275 7.05 -5.42 -8.85
C GLY A 275 8.31 -5.88 -9.58
N GLY A 276 8.25 -5.83 -10.91
CA GLY A 276 9.33 -6.30 -11.77
C GLY A 276 10.53 -5.34 -11.85
N PRO A 277 11.67 -5.84 -12.27
CA PRO A 277 12.89 -5.05 -12.47
C PRO A 277 12.88 -4.26 -13.79
N ASP A 278 11.73 -4.01 -14.38
CA ASP A 278 11.64 -3.26 -15.62
C ASP A 278 12.02 -1.81 -15.35
N TYR A 279 13.14 -1.43 -15.93
CA TYR A 279 13.86 -0.17 -15.77
C TYR A 279 13.03 1.10 -16.03
N ASP A 280 11.85 0.96 -16.62
CA ASP A 280 10.96 2.08 -16.99
C ASP A 280 9.80 2.28 -16.02
N GLN A 281 9.64 1.42 -14.99
CA GLN A 281 8.52 1.52 -14.05
C GLN A 281 9.00 1.94 -12.65
N PRO A 282 8.27 2.86 -11.99
CA PRO A 282 8.60 3.27 -10.63
C PRO A 282 8.52 2.10 -9.66
N SER A 283 9.28 2.16 -8.57
CA SER A 283 9.11 1.27 -7.43
C SER A 283 7.67 1.28 -6.95
N ARG A 284 7.17 0.15 -6.47
CA ARG A 284 5.81 0.05 -5.89
C ARG A 284 5.72 0.61 -4.49
N VAL A 285 6.84 0.87 -3.87
CA VAL A 285 6.96 1.55 -2.58
C VAL A 285 7.57 2.92 -2.78
N MET A 286 7.34 3.79 -1.83
CA MET A 286 7.93 5.11 -1.73
C MET A 286 8.56 5.27 -0.36
N GLU A 287 9.72 5.87 -0.29
CA GLU A 287 10.37 6.18 0.97
C GLU A 287 9.80 7.46 1.56
N ILE A 288 9.63 7.51 2.89
CA ILE A 288 9.00 8.61 3.59
C ILE A 288 9.47 8.68 5.05
N GLU A 289 9.47 9.86 5.62
CA GLU A 289 9.53 10.09 7.06
C GLU A 289 8.30 10.86 7.53
N LEU A 290 7.72 10.44 8.65
CA LEU A 290 6.54 11.00 9.30
C LEU A 290 6.90 11.40 10.73
N GLU A 291 6.76 12.68 11.09
CA GLU A 291 7.12 13.19 12.41
C GLU A 291 6.02 14.08 13.01
N CYS A 292 5.54 13.67 14.18
CA CYS A 292 4.72 14.49 15.06
C CYS A 292 4.97 14.08 16.53
N PRO A 293 4.46 14.80 17.55
CA PRO A 293 4.74 14.49 18.95
C PRO A 293 4.35 13.10 19.44
N THR A 294 3.51 12.36 18.71
CA THR A 294 2.97 11.05 19.10
C THR A 294 3.36 9.92 18.17
N LEU A 295 4.00 10.23 17.05
CA LEU A 295 4.47 9.26 16.07
C LEU A 295 5.67 9.83 15.31
N HIS A 296 6.77 9.07 15.27
CA HIS A 296 7.90 9.35 14.42
C HIS A 296 8.39 8.05 13.79
N ALA A 297 8.21 7.90 12.49
CA ALA A 297 8.55 6.69 11.77
C ALA A 297 9.09 7.01 10.37
N GLY A 298 10.08 6.22 9.93
CA GLY A 298 10.69 6.33 8.61
C GLY A 298 10.84 4.99 7.92
N GLY A 299 10.82 5.00 6.59
CA GLY A 299 10.96 3.79 5.78
C GLY A 299 10.13 3.79 4.51
N ALA A 300 9.56 2.63 4.19
CA ALA A 300 8.77 2.43 2.98
C ALA A 300 7.27 2.51 3.26
N THR A 301 6.57 3.31 2.46
CA THR A 301 5.11 3.33 2.33
C THR A 301 4.69 2.79 0.97
N ILE A 302 3.42 2.50 0.79
CA ILE A 302 2.81 2.11 -0.48
C ILE A 302 1.90 3.25 -0.94
N PRO A 303 2.23 3.98 -2.03
CA PRO A 303 1.41 5.09 -2.49
C PRO A 303 -0.06 4.73 -2.68
N GLY A 304 -0.92 5.42 -1.98
CA GLY A 304 -2.36 5.14 -1.84
C GLY A 304 -2.77 4.58 -0.49
N LEU A 305 -1.80 4.31 0.40
CA LEU A 305 -2.06 3.85 1.78
C LEU A 305 -1.29 4.73 2.78
N PRO A 306 -1.91 5.14 3.90
CA PRO A 306 -1.19 5.84 4.96
C PRO A 306 -0.22 4.91 5.70
N LEU A 307 0.69 5.50 6.50
CA LEU A 307 1.62 4.82 7.40
C LEU A 307 2.90 4.28 6.73
N VAL A 308 3.90 4.00 7.56
CA VAL A 308 5.12 3.29 7.16
C VAL A 308 4.89 1.80 7.26
N VAL A 309 4.96 1.10 6.12
CA VAL A 309 4.67 -0.34 6.02
C VAL A 309 5.86 -1.16 6.50
N GLN A 310 7.08 -0.78 6.13
CA GLN A 310 8.34 -1.38 6.57
C GLN A 310 9.34 -0.27 6.86
N GLY A 311 10.02 -0.35 7.99
CA GLY A 311 10.95 0.71 8.38
C GLY A 311 11.35 0.62 9.84
N HIS A 312 11.45 1.77 10.46
CA HIS A 312 11.76 1.90 11.88
C HIS A 312 11.10 3.17 12.49
N ASN A 313 11.05 3.21 13.79
CA ASN A 313 10.88 4.40 14.62
C ASN A 313 12.10 4.54 15.52
N GLU A 314 12.05 5.34 16.59
CA GLU A 314 13.19 5.49 17.50
C GLU A 314 13.53 4.22 18.29
N ASP A 315 12.56 3.31 18.46
CA ASP A 315 12.65 2.20 19.40
C ASP A 315 12.78 0.84 18.73
N ILE A 316 12.13 0.64 17.56
CA ILE A 316 12.07 -0.64 16.85
C ILE A 316 12.31 -0.49 15.35
N GLY A 317 12.86 -1.55 14.75
CA GLY A 317 12.86 -1.74 13.29
C GLY A 317 12.02 -2.95 12.92
N TRP A 318 11.25 -2.85 11.81
CA TRP A 318 10.41 -3.94 11.34
C TRP A 318 10.45 -4.13 9.83
N THR A 319 10.35 -5.37 9.43
CA THR A 319 10.13 -5.77 8.05
C THR A 319 9.30 -7.04 7.99
N TRP A 320 8.72 -7.31 6.83
CA TRP A 320 8.00 -8.56 6.60
C TRP A 320 8.28 -9.13 5.21
N THR A 321 8.13 -10.44 5.10
CA THR A 321 8.12 -11.13 3.82
C THR A 321 6.82 -11.90 3.68
N SER A 322 6.37 -12.21 2.45
CA SER A 322 5.20 -13.06 2.24
C SER A 322 5.41 -14.41 2.93
N GLY A 323 4.49 -14.78 3.81
CA GLY A 323 4.52 -16.05 4.54
C GLY A 323 4.13 -17.24 3.68
N VAL A 324 3.38 -16.99 2.60
CA VAL A 324 2.91 -18.01 1.63
C VAL A 324 2.15 -19.15 2.32
N GLY A 325 1.54 -18.91 3.46
CA GLY A 325 0.74 -19.90 4.16
C GLY A 325 -0.63 -20.02 3.56
N ASP A 326 -1.11 -21.24 3.48
CA ASP A 326 -2.45 -21.55 3.03
C ASP A 326 -3.50 -20.97 3.98
N ASN A 327 -4.32 -20.06 3.49
CA ASN A 327 -5.39 -19.38 4.22
C ASN A 327 -6.68 -19.24 3.41
N VAL A 328 -6.81 -20.05 2.35
CA VAL A 328 -8.00 -20.14 1.49
C VAL A 328 -8.27 -21.59 1.15
N ASP A 329 -9.45 -22.10 1.48
CA ASP A 329 -9.91 -23.42 1.07
C ASP A 329 -11.06 -23.32 0.05
N THR A 330 -11.04 -24.19 -0.96
CA THR A 330 -12.14 -24.33 -1.91
C THR A 330 -13.17 -25.32 -1.41
N TYR A 331 -14.42 -24.88 -1.35
CA TYR A 331 -15.59 -25.71 -1.05
C TYR A 331 -16.36 -26.05 -2.32
N ILE A 332 -16.82 -27.29 -2.43
CA ILE A 332 -17.71 -27.74 -3.49
C ILE A 332 -19.15 -27.78 -2.96
N ASP A 333 -19.92 -26.78 -3.34
CA ASP A 333 -21.31 -26.61 -2.95
C ASP A 333 -22.23 -27.32 -3.95
N SER A 334 -23.04 -28.26 -3.49
CA SER A 334 -24.00 -28.97 -4.35
C SER A 334 -25.22 -28.11 -4.60
N MET A 335 -25.46 -27.75 -5.88
CA MET A 335 -26.63 -27.00 -6.31
C MET A 335 -27.85 -27.92 -6.48
N GLN A 336 -29.04 -27.38 -6.20
CA GLN A 336 -30.30 -28.13 -6.40
C GLN A 336 -30.56 -28.44 -7.89
N SER A 337 -30.14 -27.53 -8.77
CA SER A 337 -30.22 -27.69 -10.21
C SER A 337 -29.05 -26.96 -10.91
N ALA A 338 -28.94 -27.09 -12.22
CA ALA A 338 -28.03 -26.31 -13.03
C ALA A 338 -28.27 -24.79 -12.98
N SER A 339 -29.36 -24.36 -12.33
CA SER A 339 -29.71 -22.96 -12.13
C SER A 339 -29.37 -22.50 -10.72
N PHE A 340 -28.64 -21.40 -10.61
CA PHE A 340 -28.34 -20.76 -9.32
C PHE A 340 -29.59 -20.22 -8.58
N SER A 341 -30.75 -20.23 -9.19
CA SER A 341 -32.00 -19.75 -8.58
C SER A 341 -32.56 -20.71 -7.51
N ASP A 342 -32.09 -21.97 -7.50
CA ASP A 342 -32.70 -23.03 -6.69
C ASP A 342 -31.90 -23.35 -5.41
N GLY A 343 -30.82 -22.60 -5.14
CA GLY A 343 -30.02 -22.72 -3.94
C GLY A 343 -28.97 -23.82 -3.95
N TYR A 344 -28.28 -23.97 -2.83
CA TYR A 344 -27.25 -24.97 -2.57
C TYR A 344 -27.50 -25.72 -1.26
N TRP A 345 -26.96 -26.94 -1.15
CA TRP A 345 -27.19 -27.82 0.01
C TRP A 345 -26.17 -27.59 1.11
N HIS A 346 -26.63 -27.34 2.34
CA HIS A 346 -25.77 -27.23 3.51
C HIS A 346 -26.50 -27.67 4.79
N ASN A 347 -25.87 -28.48 5.62
CA ASN A 347 -26.37 -28.93 6.93
C ASN A 347 -27.81 -29.49 6.92
N GLY A 348 -28.17 -30.17 5.85
CA GLY A 348 -29.49 -30.83 5.75
C GLY A 348 -30.61 -29.97 5.18
N GLU A 349 -30.33 -28.77 4.70
CA GLU A 349 -31.30 -27.86 4.09
C GLU A 349 -30.75 -27.16 2.83
N TRP A 350 -31.66 -26.64 2.02
CA TRP A 350 -31.34 -25.83 0.85
C TRP A 350 -31.26 -24.36 1.27
N LEU A 351 -30.12 -23.72 1.05
CA LEU A 351 -29.87 -22.31 1.30
C LEU A 351 -29.88 -21.54 -0.03
N ASP A 352 -30.37 -20.31 0.00
CA ASP A 352 -30.30 -19.39 -1.13
C ASP A 352 -28.88 -18.85 -1.26
N PHE A 353 -28.41 -18.63 -2.52
CA PHE A 353 -27.21 -17.84 -2.75
C PHE A 353 -27.46 -16.37 -2.40
N GLU A 354 -26.50 -15.72 -1.77
CA GLU A 354 -26.47 -14.27 -1.76
C GLU A 354 -26.13 -13.78 -3.19
N VAL A 355 -27.02 -12.95 -3.75
CA VAL A 355 -26.90 -12.45 -5.12
C VAL A 355 -26.55 -10.99 -5.12
N LEU A 356 -25.41 -10.64 -5.70
CA LEU A 356 -24.89 -9.30 -5.83
C LEU A 356 -24.91 -8.89 -7.31
N VAL A 357 -25.21 -7.62 -7.57
CA VAL A 357 -25.31 -7.08 -8.94
C VAL A 357 -24.57 -5.76 -9.02
N ASP A 358 -23.54 -5.73 -9.87
CA ASP A 358 -22.69 -4.58 -10.07
C ASP A 358 -22.77 -4.06 -11.51
N THR A 359 -22.41 -2.80 -11.68
CA THR A 359 -22.27 -2.18 -12.99
C THR A 359 -20.81 -1.87 -13.25
N ILE A 360 -20.22 -2.59 -14.21
CA ILE A 360 -18.83 -2.38 -14.62
C ILE A 360 -18.81 -1.42 -15.80
N TYR A 361 -18.26 -0.23 -15.60
CA TYR A 361 -18.12 0.77 -16.66
C TYR A 361 -16.88 0.49 -17.50
N THR A 362 -17.01 0.71 -18.81
CA THR A 362 -15.91 0.68 -19.76
C THR A 362 -15.79 2.03 -20.47
N ILE A 363 -14.77 2.26 -21.29
CA ILE A 363 -14.54 3.54 -22.00
C ILE A 363 -15.81 4.09 -22.67
N ASN A 364 -16.67 3.24 -23.24
CA ASN A 364 -17.83 3.69 -24.03
C ASN A 364 -19.13 2.97 -23.72
N SER A 365 -19.15 2.07 -22.75
CA SER A 365 -20.30 1.24 -22.40
C SER A 365 -20.26 0.82 -20.95
N TYR A 366 -21.17 -0.06 -20.57
CA TYR A 366 -21.18 -0.73 -19.26
C TYR A 366 -21.66 -2.17 -19.41
N GLU A 367 -21.33 -3.01 -18.43
CA GLU A 367 -21.85 -4.36 -18.28
C GLU A 367 -22.52 -4.51 -16.91
N ILE A 368 -23.66 -5.17 -16.86
CA ILE A 368 -24.29 -5.59 -15.61
C ILE A 368 -23.72 -6.95 -15.25
N TYR A 369 -23.01 -7.03 -14.15
CA TYR A 369 -22.38 -8.24 -13.67
C TYR A 369 -23.08 -8.78 -12.43
N THR A 370 -23.50 -10.05 -12.47
CA THR A 370 -24.13 -10.73 -11.35
C THR A 370 -23.19 -11.80 -10.83
N HIS A 371 -22.86 -11.71 -9.55
CA HIS A 371 -22.03 -12.69 -8.86
C HIS A 371 -22.73 -13.18 -7.58
N ARG A 372 -22.15 -14.16 -6.92
CA ARG A 372 -22.81 -14.87 -5.83
C ARG A 372 -21.84 -15.23 -4.73
N ARG A 373 -22.39 -15.37 -3.52
CA ARG A 373 -21.70 -15.94 -2.36
C ARG A 373 -22.51 -17.08 -1.78
N THR A 374 -21.82 -18.06 -1.21
CA THR A 374 -22.38 -19.07 -0.30
C THR A 374 -21.98 -18.74 1.13
N ILE A 375 -22.35 -19.56 2.09
CA ILE A 375 -21.87 -19.46 3.47
C ILE A 375 -20.33 -19.58 3.58
N HIS A 376 -19.69 -20.20 2.58
CA HIS A 376 -18.23 -20.37 2.50
C HIS A 376 -17.52 -19.15 1.88
N GLY A 377 -18.29 -18.22 1.28
CA GLY A 377 -17.75 -17.01 0.65
C GLY A 377 -18.05 -16.91 -0.84
N PRO A 378 -17.23 -16.18 -1.63
CA PRO A 378 -17.50 -15.92 -3.04
C PRO A 378 -17.46 -17.19 -3.89
N VAL A 379 -18.44 -17.31 -4.78
CA VAL A 379 -18.48 -18.37 -5.79
C VAL A 379 -17.51 -18.01 -6.92
N VAL A 380 -16.40 -18.72 -6.99
CA VAL A 380 -15.31 -18.47 -7.95
C VAL A 380 -15.48 -19.19 -9.27
N GLY A 381 -16.33 -20.22 -9.31
CA GLY A 381 -16.63 -21.00 -10.50
C GLY A 381 -17.84 -21.92 -10.30
N ALA A 382 -18.28 -22.58 -11.36
CA ALA A 382 -19.35 -23.58 -11.28
C ALA A 382 -19.27 -24.54 -12.45
N TYR A 383 -19.70 -25.79 -12.19
CA TYR A 383 -19.89 -26.79 -13.22
C TYR A 383 -21.35 -27.27 -13.24
N THR A 384 -22.14 -26.63 -14.07
CA THR A 384 -23.58 -26.87 -14.14
C THR A 384 -24.02 -28.28 -14.56
N PRO A 385 -23.25 -29.03 -15.40
CA PRO A 385 -23.62 -30.42 -15.71
C PRO A 385 -23.65 -31.36 -14.51
N SER A 386 -22.88 -31.10 -13.46
CA SER A 386 -22.92 -31.86 -12.19
C SER A 386 -23.55 -31.12 -11.03
N ASN A 387 -24.18 -29.96 -11.28
CA ASN A 387 -24.79 -29.11 -10.26
C ASN A 387 -23.80 -28.75 -9.14
N GLN A 388 -22.61 -28.32 -9.50
CA GLN A 388 -21.56 -27.88 -8.56
C GLN A 388 -21.27 -26.41 -8.68
N ALA A 389 -21.16 -25.72 -7.54
CA ALA A 389 -20.53 -24.40 -7.41
C ALA A 389 -19.26 -24.56 -6.59
N TYR A 390 -18.28 -23.69 -6.85
CA TYR A 390 -17.00 -23.68 -6.16
C TYR A 390 -16.86 -22.36 -5.44
N SER A 391 -16.75 -22.41 -4.09
CA SER A 391 -16.64 -21.24 -3.25
C SER A 391 -15.29 -21.20 -2.56
N HIS A 392 -14.73 -20.01 -2.37
CA HIS A 392 -13.52 -19.81 -1.57
C HIS A 392 -13.88 -19.36 -0.16
N LYS A 393 -13.49 -20.16 0.84
CA LYS A 393 -13.54 -19.81 2.26
C LYS A 393 -12.17 -19.28 2.66
N MET A 394 -12.13 -18.00 3.05
CA MET A 394 -10.90 -17.29 3.40
C MET A 394 -10.88 -17.02 4.91
N THR A 395 -9.75 -17.31 5.57
CA THR A 395 -9.63 -17.12 7.02
C THR A 395 -9.72 -15.66 7.46
N PHE A 396 -9.33 -14.76 6.56
CA PHE A 396 -9.29 -13.31 6.77
C PHE A 396 -10.60 -12.61 6.34
N TRP A 397 -11.58 -13.33 5.79
CA TRP A 397 -12.83 -12.73 5.30
C TRP A 397 -13.53 -11.93 6.40
N ASN A 398 -13.92 -10.70 6.11
CA ASN A 398 -14.43 -9.69 7.05
C ASN A 398 -13.41 -9.20 8.11
N SER A 399 -12.13 -9.53 7.98
CA SER A 399 -11.08 -9.12 8.92
C SER A 399 -9.92 -8.40 8.23
N GLU A 400 -9.95 -8.22 6.90
CA GLU A 400 -8.83 -7.66 6.13
C GLU A 400 -8.40 -6.30 6.66
N TRP A 401 -9.33 -5.45 7.05
CA TRP A 401 -9.02 -4.10 7.51
C TRP A 401 -8.24 -4.05 8.83
N GLN A 402 -8.19 -5.17 9.58
CA GLN A 402 -7.30 -5.26 10.75
C GLN A 402 -5.83 -5.07 10.39
N ILE A 403 -5.45 -5.22 9.11
CA ILE A 403 -4.10 -4.88 8.62
C ILE A 403 -3.77 -3.40 8.88
N GLY A 404 -4.74 -2.50 8.79
CA GLY A 404 -4.56 -1.08 9.11
C GLY A 404 -4.21 -0.86 10.58
N GLU A 405 -4.93 -1.52 11.50
CA GLU A 405 -4.64 -1.49 12.94
C GLU A 405 -3.26 -2.07 13.25
N TYR A 406 -2.89 -3.18 12.60
CA TYR A 406 -1.58 -3.78 12.73
C TYR A 406 -0.49 -2.78 12.36
N VAL A 407 -0.56 -2.18 11.17
CA VAL A 407 0.48 -1.24 10.70
C VAL A 407 0.52 0.02 11.57
N TYR A 408 -0.64 0.58 11.96
CA TYR A 408 -0.72 1.75 12.83
C TYR A 408 -0.05 1.52 14.18
N LYS A 409 -0.34 0.37 14.82
CA LYS A 409 0.29 0.01 16.09
C LYS A 409 1.78 -0.30 15.96
N MET A 410 2.21 -0.90 14.85
CA MET A 410 3.64 -1.12 14.58
C MET A 410 4.41 0.20 14.48
N ASN A 411 3.87 1.21 13.81
CA ASN A 411 4.50 2.53 13.72
C ASN A 411 4.70 3.20 15.09
N LYS A 412 3.92 2.80 16.11
CA LYS A 412 3.93 3.37 17.46
C LYS A 412 4.53 2.44 18.53
N ALA A 413 4.88 1.21 18.16
CA ALA A 413 5.43 0.25 19.13
C ALA A 413 6.83 0.68 19.56
N SER A 414 7.14 0.55 20.88
CA SER A 414 8.41 0.95 21.46
C SER A 414 9.29 -0.25 21.88
N ASN A 415 8.83 -1.46 21.68
CA ASN A 415 9.57 -2.70 21.98
C ASN A 415 8.88 -3.92 21.38
N ILE A 416 9.54 -5.07 21.45
CA ILE A 416 8.99 -6.34 20.95
C ILE A 416 7.63 -6.67 21.55
N ALA A 417 7.39 -6.42 22.83
CA ALA A 417 6.12 -6.78 23.47
C ALA A 417 4.93 -6.00 22.84
N GLN A 418 5.10 -4.71 22.60
CA GLN A 418 4.09 -3.91 21.90
C GLN A 418 3.97 -4.29 20.42
N SER A 419 5.07 -4.69 19.79
CA SER A 419 5.03 -5.24 18.43
C SER A 419 4.17 -6.50 18.35
N VAL A 420 4.23 -7.39 19.35
CA VAL A 420 3.38 -8.59 19.41
C VAL A 420 1.89 -8.21 19.54
N GLU A 421 1.55 -7.18 20.34
CA GLU A 421 0.17 -6.67 20.42
C GLU A 421 -0.37 -6.16 19.08
N ALA A 422 0.52 -5.68 18.21
CA ALA A 422 0.18 -5.31 16.85
C ALA A 422 0.09 -6.55 15.94
N ILE A 423 1.10 -7.41 15.94
CA ILE A 423 1.23 -8.56 15.03
C ILE A 423 0.05 -9.52 15.13
N VAL A 424 -0.52 -9.71 16.32
CA VAL A 424 -1.69 -10.57 16.55
C VAL A 424 -2.93 -10.12 15.75
N LEU A 425 -3.00 -8.86 15.35
CA LEU A 425 -4.10 -8.32 14.57
C LEU A 425 -3.96 -8.58 13.06
N ASN A 426 -2.78 -9.01 12.62
CA ASN A 426 -2.57 -9.24 11.18
C ASN A 426 -3.29 -10.51 10.71
N PRO A 427 -4.27 -10.41 9.78
CA PRO A 427 -5.01 -11.57 9.31
C PRO A 427 -4.34 -12.30 8.14
N PHE A 428 -3.25 -11.74 7.57
CA PHE A 428 -2.60 -12.25 6.37
C PHE A 428 -1.30 -12.99 6.67
N SER A 429 -0.96 -13.94 5.81
CA SER A 429 0.25 -14.76 5.95
C SER A 429 1.51 -13.93 5.67
N PHE A 430 2.19 -13.50 6.75
CA PHE A 430 3.49 -12.81 6.68
C PHE A 430 4.50 -13.44 7.64
N ASN A 431 5.77 -13.41 7.22
CA ASN A 431 6.92 -13.60 8.09
C ASN A 431 7.33 -12.22 8.60
N VAL A 432 7.06 -11.92 9.86
CA VAL A 432 7.34 -10.61 10.48
C VAL A 432 8.64 -10.68 11.26
N PHE A 433 9.53 -9.73 11.04
CA PHE A 433 10.80 -9.57 11.73
C PHE A 433 10.83 -8.23 12.45
N VAL A 434 11.25 -8.24 13.71
CA VAL A 434 11.38 -7.05 14.55
C VAL A 434 12.71 -7.10 15.30
N VAL A 435 13.36 -5.95 15.39
CA VAL A 435 14.49 -5.70 16.29
C VAL A 435 14.16 -4.50 17.18
N ASP A 436 14.70 -4.42 18.39
CA ASP A 436 14.46 -3.29 19.28
C ASP A 436 15.73 -2.74 19.94
N GLN A 437 15.63 -1.54 20.53
CA GLN A 437 16.71 -0.88 21.26
C GLN A 437 17.18 -1.65 22.49
N ASP A 438 16.35 -2.53 23.05
CA ASP A 438 16.73 -3.45 24.14
C ASP A 438 17.58 -4.63 23.65
N GLN A 439 18.05 -4.61 22.41
CA GLN A 439 18.89 -5.61 21.76
C GLN A 439 18.20 -6.96 21.54
N ASN A 440 16.87 -6.97 21.42
CA ASN A 440 16.12 -8.16 21.08
C ASN A 440 15.92 -8.30 19.57
N ILE A 441 15.88 -9.54 19.12
CA ILE A 441 15.47 -9.92 17.77
C ILE A 441 14.24 -10.84 17.83
N GLY A 442 13.27 -10.64 16.95
CA GLY A 442 12.05 -11.44 16.96
C GLY A 442 11.57 -11.83 15.57
N PHE A 443 10.94 -13.00 15.48
CA PHE A 443 10.28 -13.52 14.30
C PHE A 443 8.91 -14.08 14.66
N TRP A 444 7.90 -13.78 13.83
CA TRP A 444 6.55 -14.31 13.93
C TRP A 444 6.04 -14.70 12.56
N TYR A 445 5.54 -15.93 12.45
CA TYR A 445 4.72 -16.33 11.30
C TYR A 445 3.28 -15.92 11.61
N SER A 446 2.91 -14.74 11.14
CA SER A 446 1.61 -14.14 11.44
C SER A 446 0.56 -14.46 10.38
N GLY A 447 -0.69 -14.35 10.77
CA GLY A 447 -1.85 -14.57 9.93
C GLY A 447 -2.93 -15.39 10.61
N PHE A 448 -4.10 -15.44 10.01
CA PHE A 448 -5.16 -16.36 10.40
C PHE A 448 -5.05 -17.63 9.54
N TYR A 449 -4.96 -18.77 10.20
CA TYR A 449 -4.87 -20.07 9.54
C TYR A 449 -5.97 -20.98 10.06
N GLN A 450 -6.61 -21.69 9.14
CA GLN A 450 -7.69 -22.61 9.45
C GLN A 450 -7.19 -23.83 10.23
N ASP A 451 -7.89 -24.13 11.32
CA ASP A 451 -7.79 -25.40 12.03
C ASP A 451 -8.75 -26.41 11.34
N ARG A 452 -8.18 -27.28 10.50
CA ARG A 452 -8.95 -28.29 9.77
C ARG A 452 -9.20 -29.50 10.66
N ASN A 453 -10.40 -30.04 10.63
CA ASN A 453 -10.73 -31.27 11.33
C ASN A 453 -9.85 -32.45 10.87
N ASP A 454 -9.56 -33.37 11.80
CA ASP A 454 -8.75 -34.57 11.52
C ASP A 454 -9.25 -35.36 10.30
N GLY A 455 -8.32 -35.73 9.43
CA GLY A 455 -8.58 -36.53 8.23
C GLY A 455 -8.96 -35.73 6.98
N ILE A 456 -9.18 -34.43 7.09
CA ILE A 456 -9.43 -33.55 5.93
C ILE A 456 -8.10 -33.20 5.29
N HIS A 457 -7.98 -33.45 3.97
CA HIS A 457 -6.73 -33.27 3.25
C HIS A 457 -6.52 -31.78 2.87
N PRO A 458 -5.41 -31.15 3.30
CA PRO A 458 -5.22 -29.69 3.10
C PRO A 458 -5.01 -29.26 1.65
N TYR A 459 -4.79 -30.18 0.72
CA TYR A 459 -4.60 -29.89 -0.71
C TYR A 459 -5.82 -30.18 -1.57
N LEU A 460 -6.90 -30.67 -1.00
CA LEU A 460 -8.05 -31.14 -1.77
C LEU A 460 -9.32 -30.37 -1.38
N PRO A 461 -10.24 -30.14 -2.31
CA PRO A 461 -11.42 -29.34 -2.04
C PRO A 461 -12.32 -30.00 -1.00
N HIS A 462 -12.93 -29.18 -0.18
CA HIS A 462 -13.85 -29.56 0.90
C HIS A 462 -15.27 -29.75 0.38
N LYS A 463 -16.05 -30.58 1.05
CA LYS A 463 -17.48 -30.67 0.80
C LYS A 463 -18.22 -29.49 1.42
N GLY A 464 -19.03 -28.81 0.62
CA GLY A 464 -19.84 -27.67 1.07
C GLY A 464 -21.13 -28.07 1.81
N ASP A 465 -21.32 -29.36 2.14
CA ASP A 465 -22.53 -29.89 2.78
C ASP A 465 -22.56 -29.71 4.32
N GLY A 466 -21.53 -29.10 4.91
CA GLY A 466 -21.39 -28.90 6.34
C GLY A 466 -20.62 -30.00 7.09
N THR A 467 -20.17 -31.04 6.39
CA THR A 467 -19.44 -32.16 7.02
C THR A 467 -17.93 -31.96 7.12
N GLU A 468 -17.39 -30.98 6.36
CA GLU A 468 -15.95 -30.72 6.28
C GLU A 468 -15.62 -29.26 6.63
N GLU A 469 -16.37 -28.69 7.61
CA GLU A 469 -16.10 -27.35 8.12
C GLU A 469 -14.79 -27.29 8.92
N TRP A 470 -14.18 -26.11 8.99
CA TRP A 470 -13.07 -25.85 9.90
C TRP A 470 -13.50 -26.01 11.36
N ALA A 471 -12.60 -26.49 12.20
CA ALA A 471 -12.79 -26.51 13.66
C ALA A 471 -12.68 -25.11 14.25
N GLY A 472 -11.93 -24.23 13.58
CA GLY A 472 -11.72 -22.83 14.00
C GLY A 472 -10.53 -22.21 13.27
N ILE A 473 -9.91 -21.25 13.94
CA ILE A 473 -8.64 -20.61 13.53
C ILE A 473 -7.57 -21.03 14.54
N ILE A 474 -6.38 -21.38 14.05
CA ILE A 474 -5.23 -21.74 14.89
C ILE A 474 -4.88 -20.53 15.79
N PRO A 475 -4.80 -20.70 17.12
CA PRO A 475 -4.42 -19.61 18.02
C PRO A 475 -3.05 -19.02 17.68
N PHE A 476 -2.91 -17.71 17.80
CA PHE A 476 -1.66 -17.01 17.46
C PHE A 476 -0.44 -17.54 18.24
N GLU A 477 -0.62 -17.91 19.50
CA GLU A 477 0.42 -18.49 20.35
C GLU A 477 0.93 -19.86 19.87
N ASP A 478 0.14 -20.58 19.05
CA ASP A 478 0.51 -21.89 18.49
C ASP A 478 1.22 -21.74 17.11
N LEU A 479 1.27 -20.52 16.57
CA LEU A 479 1.98 -20.25 15.32
C LEU A 479 3.50 -20.20 15.55
N PRO A 480 4.32 -20.57 14.54
CA PRO A 480 5.77 -20.48 14.62
C PRO A 480 6.26 -19.08 14.98
N GLN A 481 6.98 -18.95 16.06
CA GLN A 481 7.52 -17.68 16.54
C GLN A 481 8.81 -17.90 17.33
N SER A 482 9.68 -16.90 17.37
CA SER A 482 10.94 -16.97 18.11
C SER A 482 11.40 -15.57 18.54
N ILE A 483 11.80 -15.44 19.81
CA ILE A 483 12.45 -14.24 20.34
C ILE A 483 13.84 -14.65 20.81
N ASN A 484 14.88 -13.93 20.40
CA ASN A 484 16.27 -14.16 20.76
C ASN A 484 16.72 -15.61 20.51
N HIS A 485 16.50 -16.09 19.28
CA HIS A 485 16.85 -17.45 18.88
C HIS A 485 18.33 -17.76 19.18
N GLU A 486 18.62 -18.98 19.67
CA GLU A 486 19.96 -19.38 20.15
C GLU A 486 21.08 -19.26 19.11
N GLN A 487 20.78 -19.34 17.81
CA GLN A 487 21.79 -19.11 16.75
C GLN A 487 22.11 -17.64 16.50
N ASN A 488 21.41 -16.69 17.19
CA ASN A 488 21.60 -15.24 17.09
C ASN A 488 21.47 -14.65 15.67
N TYR A 489 20.78 -15.31 14.77
CA TYR A 489 20.33 -14.76 13.49
C TYR A 489 19.13 -15.54 12.96
N LEU A 490 18.31 -14.91 12.15
CA LEU A 490 17.28 -15.58 11.34
C LEU A 490 17.26 -14.98 9.96
N THR A 491 17.02 -15.84 8.96
CA THR A 491 16.97 -15.48 7.56
C THR A 491 15.71 -16.04 6.92
N ASN A 492 15.15 -15.28 5.99
CA ASN A 492 13.97 -15.72 5.25
C ASN A 492 14.06 -15.27 3.79
N PHE A 493 13.59 -16.13 2.90
CA PHE A 493 13.39 -15.84 1.48
C PHE A 493 12.07 -16.48 1.01
N ASN A 494 10.98 -16.18 1.72
CA ASN A 494 9.64 -16.77 1.57
C ASN A 494 9.64 -18.30 1.76
N ASN A 495 10.54 -18.83 2.59
CA ASN A 495 10.59 -20.24 2.97
C ASN A 495 9.66 -20.51 4.16
N LYS A 496 9.43 -21.80 4.44
CA LYS A 496 8.55 -22.22 5.53
C LYS A 496 9.02 -21.69 6.91
N PRO A 497 8.07 -21.44 7.84
CA PRO A 497 8.41 -20.83 9.14
C PRO A 497 9.14 -21.80 10.08
N SER A 498 8.79 -23.08 10.09
CA SER A 498 9.35 -24.12 10.98
C SER A 498 9.43 -25.48 10.27
N ASP A 499 10.16 -26.44 10.85
CA ASP A 499 10.35 -27.77 10.28
C ASP A 499 9.03 -28.54 10.11
N THR A 500 8.11 -28.37 11.01
CA THR A 500 6.85 -29.12 11.08
C THR A 500 5.64 -28.39 10.53
N TRP A 501 5.80 -27.12 10.09
CA TRP A 501 4.69 -26.39 9.49
C TRP A 501 4.15 -27.14 8.27
N MET A 502 2.84 -27.39 8.26
CA MET A 502 2.18 -28.01 7.13
C MET A 502 2.04 -27.01 6.00
N ASN A 503 2.49 -27.41 4.83
CA ASN A 503 2.15 -26.69 3.60
C ASN A 503 0.68 -26.99 3.32
N GLY A 504 -0.14 -25.99 3.04
CA GLY A 504 -1.41 -26.20 2.35
C GLY A 504 -1.19 -26.34 0.84
N ASP A 505 -2.20 -26.13 0.04
CA ASP A 505 -2.11 -26.12 -1.42
C ASP A 505 -1.41 -24.84 -1.95
N ILE A 506 -0.31 -24.50 -1.33
CA ILE A 506 0.44 -23.28 -1.59
C ILE A 506 0.74 -23.19 -3.08
N GLY A 507 0.55 -21.98 -3.63
CA GLY A 507 0.67 -21.71 -5.04
C GLY A 507 2.03 -22.08 -5.66
N PRO A 508 2.19 -21.90 -6.98
CA PRO A 508 3.30 -22.42 -7.78
C PRO A 508 4.71 -22.04 -7.30
N TRP A 509 4.81 -21.16 -6.31
CA TRP A 509 6.07 -20.72 -5.71
C TRP A 509 6.83 -21.80 -4.95
N ILE A 510 6.13 -22.80 -4.40
CA ILE A 510 6.74 -23.83 -3.55
C ILE A 510 6.70 -25.21 -4.22
N SER A 511 5.69 -25.49 -5.04
CA SER A 511 5.41 -26.85 -5.49
C SER A 511 6.03 -27.27 -6.81
N THR A 512 6.45 -26.36 -7.68
CA THR A 512 6.96 -26.73 -9.02
C THR A 512 8.46 -26.67 -9.19
N TYR A 513 9.15 -26.06 -8.23
CA TYR A 513 10.62 -25.97 -8.25
C TYR A 513 11.15 -26.28 -6.86
N SER A 514 11.67 -27.48 -6.65
CA SER A 514 12.41 -27.86 -5.44
C SER A 514 13.54 -26.91 -5.06
N SER A 515 13.95 -26.04 -5.99
CA SER A 515 14.94 -24.99 -5.78
C SER A 515 14.39 -23.72 -5.12
N VAL A 516 13.09 -23.50 -5.08
CA VAL A 516 12.51 -22.24 -4.56
C VAL A 516 12.41 -22.28 -3.05
N CYS A 517 12.03 -23.40 -2.46
CA CYS A 517 11.92 -23.53 -1.00
C CYS A 517 13.27 -23.45 -0.28
N ASN A 518 14.37 -23.70 -1.00
CA ASN A 518 15.74 -23.67 -0.49
C ASN A 518 16.55 -22.45 -0.97
N ARG A 519 15.92 -21.47 -1.61
CA ARG A 519 16.66 -20.26 -2.03
C ARG A 519 17.20 -19.47 -0.84
N VAL A 520 16.63 -19.63 0.35
CA VAL A 520 17.17 -19.06 1.60
C VAL A 520 18.54 -19.61 1.94
N ASP A 521 18.93 -20.82 1.46
CA ASP A 521 20.24 -21.42 1.69
C ASP A 521 21.38 -20.55 1.16
N ILE A 522 21.10 -19.76 0.12
CA ILE A 522 22.09 -18.80 -0.40
C ILE A 522 22.42 -17.75 0.65
N ILE A 523 21.39 -17.22 1.34
CA ILE A 523 21.56 -16.26 2.44
C ILE A 523 22.22 -16.95 3.63
N ASN A 524 21.72 -18.12 4.05
CA ASN A 524 22.28 -18.87 5.16
C ASN A 524 23.76 -19.18 4.95
N ASN A 525 24.14 -19.68 3.75
CA ASN A 525 25.53 -19.98 3.43
C ASN A 525 26.43 -18.72 3.49
N TYR A 526 25.89 -17.57 3.10
CA TYR A 526 26.62 -16.31 3.26
C TYR A 526 26.79 -15.96 4.73
N VAL A 527 25.71 -15.93 5.52
CA VAL A 527 25.70 -15.56 6.93
C VAL A 527 26.63 -16.48 7.75
N ILE A 528 26.52 -17.81 7.61
CA ILE A 528 27.37 -18.76 8.36
C ILE A 528 28.83 -18.77 7.94
N SER A 529 29.20 -18.12 6.84
CA SER A 529 30.60 -17.96 6.44
C SER A 529 31.38 -16.99 7.35
N PHE A 530 30.67 -16.21 8.18
CA PHE A 530 31.24 -15.30 9.16
C PHE A 530 31.24 -15.92 10.56
N SER A 531 32.21 -15.56 11.37
CA SER A 531 32.20 -15.86 12.82
C SER A 531 31.42 -14.81 13.60
N SER A 532 31.29 -13.61 13.07
CA SER A 532 30.44 -12.49 13.45
C SER A 532 30.30 -11.54 12.27
N MET A 533 29.23 -10.77 12.17
CA MET A 533 28.95 -9.88 11.04
C MET A 533 29.06 -8.41 11.44
N SER A 534 29.55 -7.60 10.51
CA SER A 534 29.45 -6.15 10.58
C SER A 534 28.18 -5.66 9.88
N PHE A 535 27.81 -4.40 10.10
CA PHE A 535 26.70 -3.78 9.40
C PHE A 535 26.92 -3.71 7.87
N ASP A 536 28.17 -3.55 7.43
CA ASP A 536 28.50 -3.63 6.00
C ASP A 536 28.30 -5.05 5.44
N ASP A 537 28.54 -6.10 6.23
CA ASP A 537 28.30 -7.48 5.77
C ASP A 537 26.81 -7.74 5.54
N ILE A 538 25.92 -7.25 6.41
CA ILE A 538 24.46 -7.43 6.21
C ILE A 538 23.97 -6.61 5.01
N LYS A 539 24.44 -5.37 4.82
CA LYS A 539 24.16 -4.56 3.63
C LYS A 539 24.64 -5.22 2.32
N ASN A 540 25.66 -6.06 2.37
CA ASN A 540 26.19 -6.76 1.21
C ASN A 540 25.41 -8.04 0.84
N ILE A 541 24.45 -8.50 1.64
CA ILE A 541 23.64 -9.70 1.34
C ILE A 541 22.99 -9.62 -0.05
N PRO A 542 22.28 -8.54 -0.44
CA PRO A 542 21.66 -8.46 -1.76
C PRO A 542 22.65 -8.66 -2.92
N TYR A 543 23.83 -8.11 -2.80
CA TYR A 543 24.91 -8.31 -3.79
C TYR A 543 25.45 -9.74 -3.79
N ALA A 544 25.77 -10.28 -2.61
CA ALA A 544 26.36 -11.61 -2.44
C ALA A 544 25.46 -12.72 -2.98
N ILE A 545 24.14 -12.58 -2.86
CA ILE A 545 23.17 -13.56 -3.37
C ILE A 545 22.72 -13.25 -4.82
N SER A 546 23.26 -12.19 -5.45
CA SER A 546 22.89 -11.73 -6.80
C SER A 546 21.39 -11.48 -6.95
N GLN A 547 20.76 -11.01 -5.90
CA GLN A 547 19.33 -10.64 -5.90
C GLN A 547 19.19 -9.16 -5.63
N SER A 548 18.37 -8.49 -6.41
CA SER A 548 18.01 -7.11 -6.16
C SER A 548 16.56 -7.01 -5.72
N ALA A 549 16.29 -6.05 -4.86
CA ALA A 549 14.94 -5.59 -4.54
C ALA A 549 14.84 -4.12 -4.96
N PRO A 550 13.69 -3.69 -5.50
CA PRO A 550 13.49 -2.28 -5.83
C PRO A 550 13.69 -1.39 -4.60
N TYR A 551 13.11 -1.77 -3.46
CA TYR A 551 13.39 -1.15 -2.17
C TYR A 551 14.25 -2.07 -1.31
N ARG A 552 15.16 -1.49 -0.52
CA ARG A 552 15.91 -2.20 0.52
C ARG A 552 16.23 -1.24 1.65
N GLY A 553 16.02 -1.69 2.89
CA GLY A 553 16.33 -0.97 4.11
C GLY A 553 17.21 -1.82 5.02
N ALA A 554 18.21 -1.22 5.62
CA ALA A 554 19.10 -1.85 6.59
C ALA A 554 19.26 -0.97 7.83
N TYR A 555 19.06 -1.53 9.00
CA TYR A 555 18.99 -0.82 10.27
C TYR A 555 19.89 -1.50 11.31
N GLU A 556 20.63 -0.71 12.09
CA GLU A 556 21.41 -1.16 13.25
C GLU A 556 21.02 -0.31 14.46
N PHE A 557 20.69 -0.98 15.58
CA PHE A 557 20.25 -0.35 16.81
C PHE A 557 21.31 -0.51 17.89
N ASP A 558 21.90 0.58 18.38
CA ASP A 558 23.01 0.54 19.38
C ASP A 558 22.52 0.71 20.83
N GLY A 559 21.21 0.77 21.07
CA GLY A 559 20.59 0.99 22.38
C GLY A 559 20.28 2.47 22.67
N GLU A 560 20.76 3.40 21.85
CA GLU A 560 20.49 4.84 21.98
C GLU A 560 20.24 5.48 20.60
N ASN A 561 20.90 4.97 19.55
CA ASN A 561 20.82 5.54 18.18
C ASN A 561 20.46 4.46 17.18
N ILE A 562 20.05 4.91 16.01
CA ILE A 562 19.79 4.09 14.83
C ILE A 562 20.76 4.50 13.74
N VAL A 563 21.39 3.51 13.11
CA VAL A 563 22.13 3.73 11.85
C VAL A 563 21.31 3.07 10.76
N ASP A 564 20.87 3.85 9.79
CA ASP A 564 19.96 3.42 8.75
C ASP A 564 20.42 3.78 7.35
N TYR A 565 20.19 2.88 6.43
CA TYR A 565 20.50 3.03 5.02
C TYR A 565 19.33 2.51 4.18
N ASN A 566 18.94 3.28 3.20
CA ASN A 566 17.85 2.92 2.30
C ASN A 566 18.25 3.04 0.83
N LEU A 567 17.45 2.45 -0.04
CA LEU A 567 17.50 2.66 -1.47
C LEU A 567 16.15 2.32 -2.09
N ASN A 568 15.64 3.20 -2.95
CA ASN A 568 14.36 3.05 -3.64
C ASN A 568 14.46 3.41 -5.14
N PRO A 569 15.15 2.59 -5.96
CA PRO A 569 15.27 2.84 -7.38
C PRO A 569 13.92 2.65 -8.13
N PRO A 570 13.70 3.32 -9.24
CA PRO A 570 14.61 4.28 -9.90
C PRO A 570 14.71 5.63 -9.18
N GLY A 571 13.73 6.01 -8.38
CA GLY A 571 13.65 7.25 -7.63
C GLY A 571 12.31 7.38 -6.90
N ILE A 572 12.09 8.47 -6.18
CA ILE A 572 10.89 8.70 -5.37
C ILE A 572 9.67 9.05 -6.23
N SER A 573 9.84 9.87 -7.27
CA SER A 573 8.74 10.44 -8.05
C SER A 573 8.59 9.77 -9.41
N ASP A 574 7.37 9.51 -9.85
CA ASP A 574 7.05 9.09 -11.21
C ASP A 574 6.48 10.24 -12.07
N LEU A 575 6.38 11.43 -11.48
CA LEU A 575 5.80 12.60 -12.11
C LEU A 575 6.53 12.96 -13.42
N VAL A 576 5.78 13.07 -14.49
CA VAL A 576 6.16 13.72 -15.73
C VAL A 576 5.13 14.82 -15.99
N HIS A 577 5.59 16.07 -16.04
CA HIS A 577 4.72 17.22 -16.24
C HIS A 577 4.10 17.23 -17.64
N ILE A 578 3.04 18.02 -17.85
CA ILE A 578 2.31 18.09 -19.12
C ILE A 578 3.18 18.57 -20.30
N ASP A 579 4.28 19.27 -20.05
CA ASP A 579 5.26 19.68 -21.06
C ASP A 579 6.27 18.55 -21.42
N GLY A 580 6.16 17.39 -20.76
CA GLY A 580 7.03 16.24 -20.93
C GLY A 580 8.29 16.26 -20.06
N THR A 581 8.46 17.24 -19.17
CA THR A 581 9.61 17.33 -18.27
C THR A 581 9.43 16.34 -17.11
N PRO A 582 10.34 15.38 -16.90
CA PRO A 582 10.26 14.49 -15.74
C PRO A 582 10.66 15.21 -14.45
N SER A 583 10.14 14.75 -13.32
CA SER A 583 10.65 15.13 -12.00
C SER A 583 12.16 14.83 -11.92
N PRO A 584 12.97 15.68 -11.27
CA PRO A 584 14.38 15.41 -11.04
C PRO A 584 14.61 14.11 -10.25
N HIS A 585 13.64 13.72 -9.42
CA HIS A 585 13.71 12.52 -8.57
C HIS A 585 13.06 11.27 -9.20
N LYS A 586 12.91 11.25 -10.53
CA LYS A 586 12.35 10.10 -11.24
C LYS A 586 13.33 8.93 -11.37
N ASN A 587 14.63 9.22 -11.57
CA ASN A 587 15.64 8.21 -11.85
C ASN A 587 16.98 8.45 -11.13
N ASP A 588 17.01 9.26 -10.10
CA ASP A 588 18.23 9.72 -9.44
C ASP A 588 18.89 8.65 -8.55
N GLN A 589 18.14 7.64 -8.09
CA GLN A 589 18.68 6.52 -7.31
C GLN A 589 19.15 5.33 -8.15
N TRP A 590 18.98 5.39 -9.48
CA TRP A 590 19.32 4.28 -10.36
C TRP A 590 20.83 3.97 -10.38
N ALA A 591 21.65 4.99 -10.41
CA ALA A 591 23.10 4.82 -10.38
C ALA A 591 23.61 4.16 -9.09
N LEU A 592 22.98 4.46 -7.96
CA LEU A 592 23.27 3.80 -6.67
C LEU A 592 22.90 2.32 -6.72
N HIS A 593 21.73 2.01 -7.31
CA HIS A 593 21.26 0.63 -7.46
C HIS A 593 22.23 -0.20 -8.31
N GLU A 594 22.65 0.31 -9.48
CA GLU A 594 23.61 -0.37 -10.37
C GLU A 594 24.97 -0.56 -9.72
N ALA A 595 25.39 0.38 -8.87
CA ALA A 595 26.65 0.30 -8.13
C ALA A 595 26.56 -0.55 -6.86
N TYR A 596 25.38 -1.13 -6.54
CA TYR A 596 25.10 -1.79 -5.25
C TYR A 596 25.43 -0.91 -4.04
N SER A 597 25.28 0.40 -4.20
CA SER A 597 25.49 1.39 -3.14
C SER A 597 24.20 1.63 -2.35
N TRP A 598 24.35 2.32 -1.24
CA TRP A 598 23.29 2.71 -0.34
C TRP A 598 23.33 4.22 -0.14
N LYS A 599 22.23 4.82 0.25
CA LYS A 599 22.17 6.17 0.77
C LYS A 599 21.81 6.15 2.25
N ASP A 600 22.33 7.10 3.01
CA ASP A 600 21.87 7.34 4.38
C ASP A 600 20.41 7.78 4.32
N MET A 601 19.59 7.31 5.24
CA MET A 601 18.28 7.88 5.48
C MET A 601 18.43 9.03 6.47
N ILE A 602 17.83 10.18 6.16
CA ILE A 602 17.75 11.29 7.10
C ILE A 602 16.56 11.02 8.00
N PHE A 603 16.78 10.88 9.32
CA PHE A 603 15.74 10.60 10.29
C PHE A 603 15.87 11.53 11.50
N GLY A 604 14.85 12.36 11.76
CA GLY A 604 14.84 13.33 12.86
C GLY A 604 15.77 14.53 12.68
N GLU A 605 16.47 14.68 11.56
CA GLU A 605 17.37 15.78 11.29
C GLU A 605 16.65 16.97 10.60
N GLU A 606 17.16 18.18 10.79
CA GLU A 606 16.71 19.34 10.02
C GLU A 606 17.32 19.30 8.61
N ILE A 607 16.50 19.18 7.58
CA ILE A 607 16.94 19.36 6.20
C ILE A 607 17.17 20.84 5.95
N ALA A 608 18.39 21.20 5.58
CA ALA A 608 18.77 22.60 5.31
C ALA A 608 18.07 23.10 4.04
N GLY A 609 16.84 23.56 4.18
CA GLY A 609 16.04 24.18 3.12
C GLY A 609 16.47 25.60 2.83
N THR A 610 16.47 26.02 1.56
CA THR A 610 16.83 27.38 1.12
C THR A 610 15.65 28.20 0.61
N GLY A 611 14.43 27.76 0.82
CA GLY A 611 13.24 28.55 0.47
C GLY A 611 11.97 27.83 0.88
N SER A 612 11.17 28.46 1.70
CA SER A 612 9.83 27.98 2.01
C SER A 612 8.83 28.54 1.01
N GLU A 613 8.14 27.65 0.30
CA GLU A 613 6.97 28.04 -0.48
C GLU A 613 5.72 27.72 0.35
N ILE A 614 5.04 28.77 0.84
CA ILE A 614 3.73 28.59 1.48
C ILE A 614 2.71 28.42 0.36
N LEU A 615 2.19 27.23 0.18
CA LEU A 615 1.07 26.97 -0.71
C LEU A 615 -0.24 27.29 0.03
N PRO A 616 -1.00 28.31 -0.37
CA PRO A 616 -2.31 28.55 0.22
C PRO A 616 -3.25 27.43 -0.23
N ASN A 617 -3.90 26.82 0.73
CA ASN A 617 -4.86 25.75 0.48
C ASN A 617 -6.15 26.22 -0.20
N GLU A 618 -6.40 27.52 -0.38
CA GLU A 618 -7.62 28.04 -0.96
C GLU A 618 -7.40 29.37 -1.72
N PHE A 619 -7.92 29.44 -2.96
CA PHE A 619 -8.26 30.72 -3.56
C PHE A 619 -9.52 31.24 -2.89
N LYS A 620 -9.37 32.22 -1.98
CA LYS A 620 -10.45 32.66 -1.11
C LYS A 620 -10.52 34.17 -1.04
N LEU A 621 -11.72 34.69 -1.14
CA LEU A 621 -12.04 36.07 -0.80
C LEU A 621 -12.87 36.06 0.48
N TYR A 622 -12.23 36.47 1.56
CA TYR A 622 -12.88 36.52 2.87
C TYR A 622 -13.92 37.62 2.95
N VAL A 623 -14.85 37.51 3.90
CA VAL A 623 -15.82 38.54 4.15
C VAL A 623 -15.10 39.80 4.62
N PRO A 624 -15.25 40.94 3.91
CA PRO A 624 -14.60 42.18 4.33
C PRO A 624 -15.01 42.64 5.73
N TYR A 625 -14.08 43.21 6.47
CA TYR A 625 -14.34 43.66 7.84
C TYR A 625 -13.75 45.04 8.13
N PRO A 626 -14.54 45.95 8.74
CA PRO A 626 -15.95 45.83 9.05
C PRO A 626 -16.84 45.80 7.80
N ASN A 627 -18.00 45.14 7.88
CA ASN A 627 -19.02 45.15 6.84
C ASN A 627 -20.39 44.95 7.49
N PRO A 628 -21.30 45.94 7.60
CA PRO A 628 -21.19 47.30 7.02
C PRO A 628 -20.04 48.16 7.53
N PHE A 629 -19.55 49.12 6.72
CA PHE A 629 -18.38 49.92 7.00
C PHE A 629 -18.60 51.45 6.76
N ASN A 630 -17.75 52.29 7.35
CA ASN A 630 -17.79 53.75 7.18
C ASN A 630 -16.41 54.37 7.50
N PRO A 631 -15.73 55.03 6.60
CA PRO A 631 -15.74 54.78 5.16
C PRO A 631 -14.72 53.71 4.74
N VAL A 632 -14.09 53.03 5.73
CA VAL A 632 -12.93 52.12 5.49
C VAL A 632 -13.30 50.68 5.84
N THR A 633 -12.90 49.73 4.98
CA THR A 633 -12.97 48.28 5.24
C THR A 633 -11.71 47.59 4.76
N THR A 634 -11.35 46.50 5.40
CA THR A 634 -10.25 45.61 5.00
C THR A 634 -10.78 44.41 4.22
N ILE A 635 -10.19 44.17 3.09
CA ILE A 635 -10.50 43.04 2.22
C ILE A 635 -9.32 42.07 2.30
N ARG A 636 -9.55 40.90 2.92
CA ARG A 636 -8.58 39.81 2.99
C ARG A 636 -8.89 38.79 1.89
N PHE A 637 -7.84 38.25 1.30
CA PHE A 637 -7.97 37.20 0.30
C PHE A 637 -6.68 36.38 0.25
N SER A 638 -6.80 35.12 -0.11
CA SER A 638 -5.66 34.27 -0.43
C SER A 638 -5.61 33.96 -1.92
N VAL A 639 -4.42 33.89 -2.46
CA VAL A 639 -4.16 33.53 -3.85
C VAL A 639 -3.04 32.52 -3.92
N GLY A 640 -3.15 31.55 -4.86
CA GLY A 640 -2.11 30.60 -5.15
C GLY A 640 -0.95 31.21 -5.94
N LEU A 641 -0.09 30.34 -6.48
CA LEU A 641 1.13 30.71 -7.19
C LEU A 641 0.89 31.71 -8.32
N GLN A 642 1.80 32.62 -8.47
CA GLN A 642 2.05 33.74 -9.41
C GLN A 642 1.14 33.93 -10.65
N HIS A 643 -0.19 33.90 -10.51
CA HIS A 643 -1.08 34.39 -11.56
C HIS A 643 -1.32 35.89 -11.46
N PRO A 644 -1.59 36.60 -12.59
CA PRO A 644 -2.06 37.97 -12.57
C PRO A 644 -3.36 38.04 -11.78
N THR A 645 -3.29 38.65 -10.60
CA THR A 645 -4.44 38.78 -9.69
C THR A 645 -5.04 40.17 -9.81
N SER A 646 -6.35 40.25 -9.95
CA SER A 646 -7.08 41.50 -9.91
C SER A 646 -8.14 41.51 -8.83
N LEU A 647 -8.11 42.55 -7.98
CA LEU A 647 -9.13 42.85 -6.97
C LEU A 647 -9.80 44.17 -7.36
N ARG A 648 -11.09 44.13 -7.64
CA ARG A 648 -11.84 45.25 -8.19
C ARG A 648 -13.16 45.46 -7.46
N ILE A 649 -13.56 46.71 -7.29
CA ILE A 649 -14.85 47.12 -6.74
C ILE A 649 -15.78 47.57 -7.85
N TYR A 650 -17.02 47.11 -7.79
CA TYR A 650 -18.09 47.43 -8.73
C TYR A 650 -19.32 48.01 -7.98
N ASP A 651 -20.06 48.88 -8.64
CA ASP A 651 -21.41 49.27 -8.19
C ASP A 651 -22.48 48.24 -8.59
N LEU A 652 -23.72 48.39 -8.14
CA LEU A 652 -24.80 47.47 -8.46
C LEU A 652 -25.18 47.41 -9.95
N ASN A 653 -24.76 48.40 -10.73
CA ASN A 653 -24.96 48.41 -12.20
C ASN A 653 -23.81 47.70 -12.94
N GLY A 654 -22.86 47.11 -12.21
CA GLY A 654 -21.70 46.41 -12.78
C GLY A 654 -20.62 47.35 -13.32
N ARG A 655 -20.67 48.66 -12.99
CA ARG A 655 -19.63 49.59 -13.41
C ARG A 655 -18.46 49.48 -12.43
N LEU A 656 -17.26 49.46 -12.99
CA LEU A 656 -16.03 49.51 -12.22
C LEU A 656 -15.93 50.79 -11.42
N VAL A 657 -15.82 50.69 -10.10
CA VAL A 657 -15.62 51.82 -9.18
C VAL A 657 -14.13 52.05 -8.90
N GLU A 658 -13.42 50.98 -8.57
CA GLU A 658 -11.99 51.06 -8.26
C GLU A 658 -11.29 49.75 -8.53
N THR A 659 -9.99 49.80 -8.85
CA THR A 659 -9.11 48.62 -8.94
C THR A 659 -8.11 48.68 -7.80
N LEU A 660 -8.26 47.78 -6.84
CA LEU A 660 -7.43 47.72 -5.63
C LEU A 660 -6.12 46.98 -5.89
N ALA A 661 -6.16 45.95 -6.70
CA ALA A 661 -4.98 45.24 -7.18
C ALA A 661 -5.14 44.81 -8.65
N ASN A 662 -4.05 44.81 -9.41
CA ASN A 662 -3.97 44.29 -10.77
C ASN A 662 -2.51 43.99 -11.13
N LYS A 663 -1.94 42.97 -10.50
CA LYS A 663 -0.53 42.58 -10.66
C LYS A 663 -0.35 41.10 -10.28
N LYS A 664 0.81 40.54 -10.61
CA LYS A 664 1.21 39.27 -10.01
C LYS A 664 1.42 39.48 -8.51
N LEU A 665 0.75 38.66 -7.71
CA LEU A 665 0.94 38.58 -6.27
C LEU A 665 1.67 37.28 -5.96
N ASN A 666 2.44 37.27 -4.90
CA ASN A 666 3.00 36.03 -4.36
C ASN A 666 1.86 35.17 -3.80
N ALA A 667 2.04 33.84 -3.81
CA ALA A 667 1.13 32.96 -3.12
C ALA A 667 1.03 33.33 -1.64
N GLY A 668 -0.15 33.18 -1.06
CA GLY A 668 -0.39 33.51 0.34
C GLY A 668 -1.58 34.43 0.58
N GLU A 669 -1.74 34.81 1.86
CA GLU A 669 -2.76 35.74 2.28
C GLU A 669 -2.33 37.19 2.00
N HIS A 670 -3.31 37.98 1.55
CA HIS A 670 -3.16 39.41 1.25
C HIS A 670 -4.27 40.18 1.92
N GLU A 671 -3.93 41.39 2.35
CA GLU A 671 -4.89 42.36 2.87
C GLU A 671 -4.78 43.68 2.09
N ILE A 672 -5.91 44.23 1.71
CA ILE A 672 -5.99 45.56 1.09
C ILE A 672 -7.09 46.37 1.77
N VAL A 673 -6.73 47.52 2.22
CA VAL A 673 -7.68 48.49 2.81
C VAL A 673 -8.36 49.26 1.68
N TRP A 674 -9.70 49.23 1.65
CA TRP A 674 -10.48 50.10 0.78
C TRP A 674 -11.08 51.25 1.55
N ASN A 675 -10.74 52.46 1.11
CA ASN A 675 -11.31 53.71 1.63
C ASN A 675 -12.33 54.27 0.61
N ALA A 676 -13.62 54.17 0.95
CA ALA A 676 -14.72 54.65 0.14
C ALA A 676 -15.14 56.08 0.45
N ASP A 677 -14.22 56.95 0.89
CA ASP A 677 -14.52 58.33 1.32
C ASP A 677 -14.99 59.10 0.10
N GLY A 678 -15.53 59.29 -0.66
CA GLY A 678 -16.07 59.96 -1.80
C GLY A 678 -17.23 59.19 -2.47
N MET A 679 -17.51 57.97 -2.02
CA MET A 679 -18.53 57.11 -2.57
C MET A 679 -19.87 57.35 -1.88
N ALA A 680 -20.99 57.07 -2.56
CA ALA A 680 -22.31 57.15 -1.99
C ALA A 680 -22.59 55.94 -1.07
N SER A 681 -23.37 56.14 0.01
CA SER A 681 -23.87 55.05 0.81
C SER A 681 -24.61 54.04 -0.07
N GLY A 682 -24.39 52.75 0.12
CA GLY A 682 -25.03 51.74 -0.69
C GLY A 682 -24.25 50.41 -0.74
N MET A 683 -24.70 49.51 -1.57
CA MET A 683 -24.06 48.19 -1.78
C MET A 683 -23.06 48.26 -2.93
N TYR A 684 -21.90 47.65 -2.70
CA TYR A 684 -20.84 47.44 -3.68
C TYR A 684 -20.49 45.97 -3.74
N ILE A 685 -19.80 45.54 -4.78
CA ILE A 685 -19.33 44.19 -4.98
C ILE A 685 -17.82 44.24 -5.18
N VAL A 686 -17.10 43.55 -4.30
CA VAL A 686 -15.70 43.27 -4.52
C VAL A 686 -15.55 41.93 -5.29
N LYS A 687 -14.71 41.94 -6.34
CA LYS A 687 -14.43 40.77 -7.19
C LYS A 687 -12.93 40.53 -7.20
N LEU A 688 -12.56 39.32 -6.75
CA LEU A 688 -11.22 38.77 -6.88
C LEU A 688 -11.18 37.87 -8.11
N VAL A 689 -10.13 37.98 -8.91
CA VAL A 689 -9.85 37.11 -10.07
C VAL A 689 -8.36 36.81 -10.08
N SER A 690 -8.00 35.52 -10.16
CA SER A 690 -6.64 35.05 -10.37
C SER A 690 -6.68 33.86 -11.31
N GLY A 691 -6.06 33.97 -12.48
CA GLY A 691 -6.24 33.00 -13.56
C GLY A 691 -7.72 32.88 -13.96
N GLU A 692 -8.24 31.66 -13.96
CA GLU A 692 -9.66 31.38 -14.27
C GLU A 692 -10.57 31.45 -13.02
N GLN A 693 -9.99 31.51 -11.85
CA GLN A 693 -10.74 31.58 -10.58
C GLN A 693 -11.32 32.94 -10.33
N ARG A 694 -12.54 32.99 -9.77
CA ARG A 694 -13.22 34.22 -9.42
C ARG A 694 -14.12 34.03 -8.20
N GLN A 695 -14.00 34.95 -7.27
CA GLN A 695 -14.91 35.05 -6.12
C GLN A 695 -15.41 36.48 -5.98
N ILE A 696 -16.60 36.63 -5.36
CA ILE A 696 -17.21 37.92 -5.11
C ILE A 696 -17.72 37.99 -3.67
N GLN A 697 -17.62 39.18 -3.07
CA GLN A 697 -18.20 39.48 -1.77
C GLN A 697 -18.99 40.79 -1.84
N LYS A 698 -19.99 40.93 -0.95
CA LYS A 698 -20.78 42.16 -0.81
C LYS A 698 -20.13 43.10 0.18
N LEU A 699 -20.17 44.38 -0.14
CA LEU A 699 -19.70 45.49 0.69
C LEU A 699 -20.87 46.44 0.92
N ILE A 700 -21.13 46.85 2.18
CA ILE A 700 -22.22 47.75 2.52
C ILE A 700 -21.60 49.01 3.16
N LEU A 701 -21.60 50.08 2.41
CA LEU A 701 -21.12 51.42 2.89
C LEU A 701 -22.28 52.15 3.53
N LEU A 702 -22.13 52.53 4.80
CA LEU A 702 -23.08 53.32 5.58
C LEU A 702 -22.37 54.63 6.01
N LYS A 703 -22.72 55.74 5.40
CA LYS A 703 -22.26 57.07 5.83
C LYS A 703 -23.29 57.73 6.75
#